data_8d6c4a61d35ae72a5de2a4e14b0ab283
#
_entry.id   8d6c4a61d35ae72a5de2a4e14b0ab283
#
_cell.length_a   1.000
_cell.length_b   1.000
_cell.length_c   1.000
_cell.angle_alpha   90.00
_cell.angle_beta   90.00
_cell.angle_gamma   90.00
#
_symmetry.space_group_name_H-M   'P 1'
#
loop_
_entity.id
_entity.type
_entity.pdbx_description
1 polymer ?
#
loop_
_entity_poly.entity_id
_entity_poly.type
_entity_poly.pdbx_seq_one_letter_code
_entity_poly.pdbx_strand_id
1 'polypeptide(L)'
;MSPARSSRVGVDIGGTFTDLVWVDDTTGAVKVGKFLTTPKDPSQAVEQGVVTLLSDAGGSAAEVRSIIHGTTLATNALIERKGARTGLLTTAGFRDAVEIGHEGRYDMYDIFIDSPAPLVPRHLRLEVTERMAADGRVLTPLDEASARAAIGTLREAGAEAIAICLLHAYRNPVHERALEKLCAELAPGVPVSTSSEVVPEIREYERTSTTCANVYVMPLMSRYLDDLERKLHELGIPGNFYIMLSSGGVATPATAKRVPIRLVESGPAAGALAAARMARELGEPKLLSFDMGGTTAKACVIDKGEPLLAREFEVARADRFKKGSGLPIRVPCIEMIEIGAGGGSLARVDRMGLLKVGPESAGADPGPACYALGGQVPTVTDADLVLGYLDPGFFLGGRMRLDVEAARRAVEEKVARPMGLTTTEAAWGIHRVVNENMAAAARVHGIERGKDLRAYPLFAFGGAGPVHAWQVGRILKVPRVLVPFGAGAMSAYGLLAAPLAFDFVRTATQRLDAADWAQINGLFGEMEKEGRAVLRRAGVEAAVITIRRTAEMRYTGQGHEVEVEVPAGTLSAASLGPITANFETAYRALYSRTPMGVPIEALNFRVVVSGPVPEISVSGPKGDAPGPRVSLAPKSTRQAYFPEARGYVDTPVYDRYGLQPGHSFPGPAIIEERESTTVAGPGARVRIDDRLTLIMEPGEAAR
;
A
#
# COMPACT_ATOMS: atom_id res chain seq x y z
N MET A 1 -28.04 -0.76 32.93
CA MET A 1 -26.69 -0.19 32.69
C MET A 1 -26.54 -0.01 31.20
N SER A 2 -26.33 1.22 30.70
CA SER A 2 -25.98 1.40 29.30
C SER A 2 -24.72 0.58 29.01
N PRO A 3 -24.62 -0.11 27.83
CA PRO A 3 -23.40 -0.81 27.47
C PRO A 3 -22.23 0.16 27.56
N ALA A 4 -21.11 -0.28 28.11
CA ALA A 4 -19.90 0.54 28.17
C ALA A 4 -19.55 0.94 26.74
N ARG A 5 -19.31 2.23 26.52
CA ARG A 5 -18.93 2.77 25.20
C ARG A 5 -17.63 2.11 24.74
N SER A 6 -17.57 1.67 23.51
CA SER A 6 -16.43 0.99 22.90
C SER A 6 -16.10 1.61 21.56
N SER A 7 -14.84 1.90 21.31
CA SER A 7 -14.42 2.55 20.09
C SER A 7 -13.15 1.94 19.49
N ARG A 8 -12.91 2.23 18.21
CA ARG A 8 -11.71 1.84 17.45
C ARG A 8 -11.11 3.04 16.74
N VAL A 9 -9.79 3.05 16.60
CA VAL A 9 -9.07 4.11 15.89
C VAL A 9 -8.21 3.51 14.78
N GLY A 10 -8.38 4.02 13.56
CA GLY A 10 -7.47 3.77 12.43
C GLY A 10 -6.51 4.94 12.27
N VAL A 11 -5.23 4.66 12.09
CA VAL A 11 -4.18 5.68 11.94
C VAL A 11 -3.32 5.35 10.74
N ASP A 12 -3.34 6.19 9.71
CA ASP A 12 -2.50 6.05 8.52
C ASP A 12 -1.47 7.19 8.45
N ILE A 13 -0.18 6.84 8.55
CA ILE A 13 0.91 7.82 8.39
C ILE A 13 1.40 7.81 6.95
N GLY A 14 1.11 8.90 6.24
CA GLY A 14 1.71 9.21 4.96
C GLY A 14 2.91 10.14 5.06
N GLY A 15 3.58 10.40 3.93
CA GLY A 15 4.74 11.29 3.88
C GLY A 15 4.43 12.77 4.16
N THR A 16 3.18 13.21 3.99
CA THR A 16 2.76 14.61 4.17
C THR A 16 1.71 14.75 5.28
N PHE A 17 0.75 13.85 5.34
CA PHE A 17 -0.34 13.88 6.30
C PHE A 17 -0.45 12.57 7.07
N THR A 18 -0.92 12.68 8.31
CA THR A 18 -1.35 11.57 9.16
C THR A 18 -2.86 11.63 9.24
N ASP A 19 -3.52 10.59 8.76
CA ASP A 19 -4.97 10.46 8.70
C ASP A 19 -5.46 9.57 9.83
N LEU A 20 -6.50 10.01 10.53
CA LEU A 20 -7.10 9.26 11.63
C LEU A 20 -8.60 9.13 11.44
N VAL A 21 -9.12 7.96 11.80
CA VAL A 21 -10.56 7.69 11.86
C VAL A 21 -10.89 7.05 13.20
N TRP A 22 -11.83 7.63 13.91
CA TRP A 22 -12.41 7.06 15.12
C TRP A 22 -13.84 6.57 14.82
N VAL A 23 -14.17 5.39 15.32
CA VAL A 23 -15.48 4.77 15.18
C VAL A 23 -15.98 4.33 16.54
N ASP A 24 -17.18 4.75 16.89
CA ASP A 24 -17.93 4.24 18.05
C ASP A 24 -18.66 2.95 17.64
N ASP A 25 -18.26 1.83 18.22
CA ASP A 25 -18.83 0.52 17.91
C ASP A 25 -20.29 0.38 18.40
N THR A 26 -20.72 1.23 19.33
CA THR A 26 -22.06 1.18 19.91
C THR A 26 -23.07 1.95 19.05
N THR A 27 -22.69 3.14 18.59
CA THR A 27 -23.58 4.04 17.85
C THR A 27 -23.34 4.01 16.34
N GLY A 28 -22.17 3.54 15.90
CA GLY A 28 -21.70 3.64 14.53
C GLY A 28 -21.24 5.06 14.14
N ALA A 29 -21.12 5.97 15.12
CA ALA A 29 -20.65 7.31 14.87
C ALA A 29 -19.20 7.31 14.43
N VAL A 30 -18.87 8.16 13.45
CA VAL A 30 -17.54 8.27 12.86
C VAL A 30 -17.03 9.69 12.97
N LYS A 31 -15.75 9.83 13.33
CA LYS A 31 -15.00 11.08 13.26
C LYS A 31 -13.72 10.88 12.49
N VAL A 32 -13.35 11.88 11.71
CA VAL A 32 -12.14 11.89 10.89
C VAL A 32 -11.24 13.03 11.35
N GLY A 33 -9.96 12.80 11.40
CA GLY A 33 -8.93 13.80 11.66
C GLY A 33 -7.80 13.70 10.64
N LYS A 34 -7.27 14.84 10.21
CA LYS A 34 -6.14 14.94 9.30
C LYS A 34 -5.13 15.95 9.83
N PHE A 35 -3.87 15.56 9.98
CA PHE A 35 -2.80 16.34 10.58
C PHE A 35 -1.57 16.30 9.68
N LEU A 36 -0.73 17.35 9.72
CA LEU A 36 0.57 17.28 9.07
C LEU A 36 1.45 16.24 9.77
N THR A 37 2.10 15.39 8.99
CA THR A 37 3.08 14.44 9.53
C THR A 37 4.29 15.20 10.07
N THR A 38 4.84 14.75 11.19
CA THR A 38 6.08 15.24 11.77
C THR A 38 7.26 14.38 11.29
N PRO A 39 8.03 14.79 10.26
CA PRO A 39 8.99 13.88 9.58
C PRO A 39 10.12 13.40 10.50
N LYS A 40 10.51 14.20 11.53
CA LYS A 40 11.58 13.85 12.47
C LYS A 40 11.14 12.83 13.53
N ASP A 41 9.87 12.85 13.91
CA ASP A 41 9.27 11.91 14.85
C ASP A 41 7.79 11.68 14.47
N PRO A 42 7.51 10.72 13.57
CA PRO A 42 6.14 10.46 13.12
C PRO A 42 5.19 10.03 14.23
N SER A 43 5.70 9.49 15.34
CA SER A 43 4.88 9.05 16.48
C SER A 43 4.22 10.24 17.20
N GLN A 44 4.78 11.46 17.14
CA GLN A 44 4.16 12.66 17.70
C GLN A 44 2.87 13.05 16.98
N ALA A 45 2.85 12.96 15.64
CA ALA A 45 1.63 13.24 14.87
C ALA A 45 0.51 12.25 15.22
N VAL A 46 0.85 10.98 15.50
CA VAL A 46 -0.14 9.99 15.96
C VAL A 46 -0.66 10.35 17.34
N GLU A 47 0.21 10.59 18.30
CA GLU A 47 -0.16 10.93 19.67
C GLU A 47 -1.10 12.15 19.72
N GLN A 48 -0.67 13.27 19.12
CA GLN A 48 -1.46 14.49 19.05
C GLN A 48 -2.77 14.29 18.30
N GLY A 49 -2.73 13.54 17.19
CA GLY A 49 -3.89 13.22 16.39
C GLY A 49 -4.93 12.41 17.16
N VAL A 50 -4.51 11.38 17.89
CA VAL A 50 -5.40 10.54 18.73
C VAL A 50 -6.05 11.37 19.82
N VAL A 51 -5.28 12.19 20.56
CA VAL A 51 -5.81 13.05 21.63
C VAL A 51 -6.85 14.02 21.07
N THR A 52 -6.52 14.71 19.98
CA THR A 52 -7.43 15.68 19.36
C THR A 52 -8.70 14.99 18.86
N LEU A 53 -8.57 13.85 18.18
CA LEU A 53 -9.70 13.13 17.61
C LEU A 53 -10.66 12.60 18.69
N LEU A 54 -10.12 12.06 19.80
CA LEU A 54 -10.91 11.62 20.94
C LEU A 54 -11.66 12.79 21.60
N SER A 55 -11.00 13.95 21.76
CA SER A 55 -11.63 15.17 22.27
C SER A 55 -12.78 15.63 21.36
N ASP A 56 -12.55 15.70 20.04
CA ASP A 56 -13.55 16.12 19.04
C ASP A 56 -14.74 15.14 18.96
N ALA A 57 -14.50 13.87 19.29
CA ALA A 57 -15.53 12.82 19.33
C ALA A 57 -16.29 12.75 20.67
N GLY A 58 -15.85 13.49 21.69
CA GLY A 58 -16.36 13.36 23.06
C GLY A 58 -16.14 11.95 23.64
N GLY A 59 -15.09 11.26 23.18
CA GLY A 59 -14.66 9.94 23.63
C GLY A 59 -13.52 10.03 24.63
N SER A 60 -13.20 8.92 25.28
CA SER A 60 -12.06 8.81 26.19
C SER A 60 -11.07 7.73 25.74
N ALA A 61 -9.81 7.86 26.13
CA ALA A 61 -8.78 6.87 25.85
C ALA A 61 -9.14 5.48 26.41
N ALA A 62 -9.78 5.43 27.56
CA ALA A 62 -10.20 4.18 28.21
C ALA A 62 -11.28 3.40 27.42
N GLU A 63 -12.00 4.05 26.50
CA GLU A 63 -13.02 3.43 25.64
C GLU A 63 -12.45 2.83 24.36
N VAL A 64 -11.17 3.11 24.04
CA VAL A 64 -10.53 2.63 22.81
C VAL A 64 -10.15 1.16 22.94
N ARG A 65 -10.88 0.28 22.26
CA ARG A 65 -10.66 -1.17 22.25
C ARG A 65 -9.50 -1.60 21.37
N SER A 66 -9.28 -0.91 20.28
CA SER A 66 -8.16 -1.19 19.38
C SER A 66 -7.73 0.02 18.56
N ILE A 67 -6.43 0.06 18.29
CA ILE A 67 -5.83 0.97 17.32
C ILE A 67 -5.21 0.12 16.22
N ILE A 68 -5.52 0.45 14.96
CA ILE A 68 -4.93 -0.17 13.77
C ILE A 68 -4.11 0.87 13.03
N HIS A 69 -2.85 0.57 12.82
CA HIS A 69 -1.89 1.51 12.30
C HIS A 69 -1.29 1.07 10.96
N GLY A 70 -1.31 1.96 9.97
CA GLY A 70 -0.59 1.87 8.70
C GLY A 70 0.57 2.85 8.66
N THR A 71 1.68 2.49 8.02
CA THR A 71 2.87 3.35 7.94
C THR A 71 3.64 3.15 6.64
N THR A 72 4.20 4.23 6.11
CA THR A 72 5.13 4.21 4.96
C THR A 72 6.59 4.22 5.38
N LEU A 73 6.88 4.14 6.68
CA LEU A 73 8.24 4.30 7.22
C LEU A 73 9.23 3.26 6.67
N ALA A 74 8.82 1.98 6.60
CA ALA A 74 9.65 0.91 6.04
C ALA A 74 9.91 1.11 4.53
N THR A 75 8.89 1.51 3.77
CA THR A 75 9.01 1.81 2.34
C THR A 75 9.98 2.96 2.11
N ASN A 76 9.81 4.06 2.85
CA ASN A 76 10.67 5.24 2.71
C ASN A 76 12.13 4.92 3.06
N ALA A 77 12.37 4.13 4.13
CA ALA A 77 13.73 3.73 4.52
C ALA A 77 14.45 2.92 3.43
N LEU A 78 13.72 2.07 2.69
CA LEU A 78 14.28 1.31 1.56
C LEU A 78 14.57 2.22 0.35
N ILE A 79 13.64 3.11 0.00
CA ILE A 79 13.76 4.02 -1.15
C ILE A 79 14.89 5.04 -0.92
N GLU A 80 14.93 5.64 0.26
CA GLU A 80 15.91 6.67 0.64
C GLU A 80 17.25 6.10 1.10
N ARG A 81 17.39 4.77 1.15
CA ARG A 81 18.60 4.07 1.63
C ARG A 81 19.00 4.47 3.06
N LYS A 82 18.02 4.67 3.95
CA LYS A 82 18.21 5.10 5.35
C LYS A 82 17.94 4.00 6.38
N GLY A 83 18.31 2.75 6.08
CA GLY A 83 18.24 1.64 7.02
C GLY A 83 19.56 1.37 7.74
N ALA A 84 19.61 0.27 8.48
CA ALA A 84 20.77 -0.16 9.27
C ALA A 84 21.93 -0.62 8.38
N ARG A 85 23.16 -0.41 8.85
CA ARG A 85 24.36 -1.01 8.23
C ARG A 85 24.29 -2.54 8.35
N THR A 86 23.95 -3.19 7.25
CA THR A 86 23.59 -4.60 7.23
C THR A 86 24.74 -5.46 6.73
N GLY A 87 25.01 -6.58 7.44
CA GLY A 87 25.85 -7.67 6.97
C GLY A 87 25.01 -8.81 6.41
N LEU A 88 25.61 -9.63 5.52
CA LEU A 88 25.00 -10.84 4.98
C LEU A 88 25.94 -12.04 5.24
N LEU A 89 25.39 -13.12 5.82
CA LEU A 89 26.02 -14.43 5.88
C LEU A 89 25.34 -15.35 4.86
N THR A 90 26.14 -15.94 3.97
CA THR A 90 25.62 -16.81 2.91
C THR A 90 26.53 -18.02 2.68
N THR A 91 26.04 -19.04 1.98
CA THR A 91 26.80 -20.23 1.59
C THR A 91 28.03 -19.87 0.75
N ALA A 92 29.15 -20.48 1.01
CA ALA A 92 30.39 -20.28 0.25
C ALA A 92 30.19 -20.46 -1.26
N GLY A 93 30.65 -19.46 -2.06
CA GLY A 93 30.48 -19.34 -3.50
C GLY A 93 29.19 -18.59 -3.94
N PHE A 94 28.36 -18.06 -3.01
CA PHE A 94 27.06 -17.43 -3.33
C PHE A 94 26.90 -15.99 -2.87
N ARG A 95 27.96 -15.34 -2.39
CA ARG A 95 27.88 -13.95 -1.92
C ARG A 95 27.49 -12.93 -3.00
N ASP A 96 27.75 -13.27 -4.26
CA ASP A 96 27.48 -12.39 -5.40
C ASP A 96 26.11 -12.67 -6.06
N ALA A 97 25.29 -13.60 -5.53
CA ALA A 97 23.96 -13.87 -6.03
C ALA A 97 23.06 -12.64 -6.10
N VAL A 98 23.18 -11.71 -5.14
CA VAL A 98 22.43 -10.44 -5.12
C VAL A 98 22.98 -9.39 -6.10
N GLU A 99 24.22 -9.51 -6.57
CA GLU A 99 24.83 -8.69 -7.60
C GLU A 99 24.42 -9.17 -8.99
N ILE A 100 24.48 -10.50 -9.19
CA ILE A 100 24.15 -11.16 -10.45
C ILE A 100 22.65 -11.03 -10.73
N GLY A 101 21.79 -11.16 -9.71
CA GLY A 101 20.35 -11.09 -9.84
C GLY A 101 19.82 -12.14 -10.83
N HIS A 102 19.00 -11.71 -11.78
CA HIS A 102 18.47 -12.55 -12.87
C HIS A 102 19.27 -12.42 -14.17
N GLU A 103 20.38 -11.69 -14.19
CA GLU A 103 21.16 -11.34 -15.40
C GLU A 103 20.30 -10.64 -16.49
N GLY A 104 19.04 -10.35 -16.17
CA GLY A 104 18.11 -9.72 -17.08
C GLY A 104 18.33 -8.21 -17.15
N ARG A 105 18.16 -7.66 -18.35
CA ARG A 105 18.16 -6.21 -18.56
C ARG A 105 16.71 -5.72 -18.63
N TYR A 106 16.35 -4.76 -17.79
CA TYR A 106 15.01 -4.16 -17.84
C TYR A 106 14.82 -3.20 -19.04
N ASP A 107 15.92 -2.80 -19.69
CA ASP A 107 15.95 -2.18 -21.01
C ASP A 107 16.99 -2.87 -21.88
N MET A 108 16.53 -3.58 -22.92
CA MET A 108 17.39 -4.41 -23.75
C MET A 108 18.33 -3.60 -24.64
N TYR A 109 17.94 -2.37 -24.99
CA TYR A 109 18.67 -1.50 -25.93
C TYR A 109 19.45 -0.40 -25.25
N ASP A 110 19.26 -0.14 -23.95
CA ASP A 110 20.06 0.83 -23.22
C ASP A 110 21.37 0.19 -22.74
N ILE A 111 22.48 0.63 -23.32
CA ILE A 111 23.82 0.14 -22.95
C ILE A 111 24.34 0.76 -21.65
N PHE A 112 23.74 1.85 -21.17
CA PHE A 112 24.09 2.55 -19.93
C PHE A 112 23.15 2.22 -18.77
N ILE A 113 22.50 1.07 -18.86
CA ILE A 113 21.54 0.63 -17.85
C ILE A 113 22.24 0.45 -16.48
N ASP A 114 21.67 1.07 -15.46
CA ASP A 114 22.07 0.88 -14.07
C ASP A 114 21.25 -0.22 -13.42
N SER A 115 21.91 -1.25 -12.87
CA SER A 115 21.24 -2.24 -12.05
C SER A 115 20.97 -1.68 -10.65
N PRO A 116 19.85 -2.08 -10.01
CA PRO A 116 19.55 -1.63 -8.65
C PRO A 116 20.66 -2.07 -7.69
N ALA A 117 21.31 -1.11 -7.03
CA ALA A 117 22.39 -1.41 -6.08
C ALA A 117 21.85 -2.27 -4.92
N PRO A 118 22.48 -3.40 -4.57
CA PRO A 118 22.13 -4.19 -3.40
C PRO A 118 22.13 -3.38 -2.10
N LEU A 119 21.28 -3.75 -1.12
CA LEU A 119 21.23 -3.10 0.20
C LEU A 119 22.49 -3.37 1.02
N VAL A 120 23.11 -4.53 0.82
CA VAL A 120 24.32 -4.92 1.52
C VAL A 120 25.51 -4.77 0.57
N PRO A 121 26.49 -3.89 0.87
CA PRO A 121 27.67 -3.73 0.02
C PRO A 121 28.53 -4.99 0.05
N ARG A 122 29.28 -5.27 -1.04
CA ARG A 122 30.00 -6.53 -1.25
C ARG A 122 30.96 -6.91 -0.10
N HIS A 123 31.62 -5.92 0.53
CA HIS A 123 32.56 -6.16 1.63
C HIS A 123 31.89 -6.58 2.96
N LEU A 124 30.56 -6.45 3.07
CA LEU A 124 29.74 -6.92 4.20
C LEU A 124 28.95 -8.20 3.84
N ARG A 125 29.20 -8.81 2.68
CA ARG A 125 28.65 -10.12 2.29
C ARG A 125 29.71 -11.17 2.56
N LEU A 126 29.55 -11.93 3.62
CA LEU A 126 30.53 -12.94 4.04
C LEU A 126 29.99 -14.33 3.84
N GLU A 127 30.91 -15.23 3.52
CA GLU A 127 30.63 -16.63 3.23
C GLU A 127 30.88 -17.49 4.43
N VAL A 128 30.06 -18.51 4.59
CA VAL A 128 30.27 -19.61 5.56
C VAL A 128 30.37 -20.92 4.86
N THR A 129 31.28 -21.77 5.32
CA THR A 129 31.49 -23.10 4.73
C THR A 129 30.39 -24.04 5.21
N GLU A 130 29.46 -24.35 4.34
CA GLU A 130 28.36 -25.30 4.52
C GLU A 130 27.77 -25.67 3.17
N ARG A 131 26.98 -26.75 3.09
CA ARG A 131 26.16 -27.04 1.91
C ARG A 131 24.97 -27.90 2.28
N MET A 132 23.79 -27.40 1.86
CA MET A 132 22.53 -28.14 1.90
C MET A 132 22.13 -28.57 0.49
N ALA A 133 21.63 -29.80 0.33
CA ALA A 133 21.03 -30.27 -0.93
C ALA A 133 19.59 -29.78 -1.10
N ALA A 134 19.08 -29.80 -2.33
CA ALA A 134 17.72 -29.39 -2.65
C ALA A 134 16.63 -30.27 -1.98
N ASP A 135 16.97 -31.51 -1.62
CA ASP A 135 16.11 -32.43 -0.87
C ASP A 135 16.19 -32.23 0.67
N GLY A 136 17.03 -31.31 1.15
CA GLY A 136 17.23 -31.00 2.56
C GLY A 136 18.28 -31.84 3.27
N ARG A 137 19.02 -32.71 2.58
CA ARG A 137 20.18 -33.44 3.15
C ARG A 137 21.37 -32.50 3.34
N VAL A 138 22.05 -32.63 4.44
CA VAL A 138 23.33 -31.96 4.69
C VAL A 138 24.41 -32.62 3.86
N LEU A 139 24.98 -31.90 2.89
CA LEU A 139 26.14 -32.36 2.10
C LEU A 139 27.46 -32.01 2.77
N THR A 140 27.55 -30.78 3.29
CA THR A 140 28.68 -30.28 4.07
C THR A 140 28.12 -29.67 5.35
N PRO A 141 28.50 -30.19 6.53
CA PRO A 141 28.12 -29.57 7.81
C PRO A 141 28.61 -28.13 7.90
N LEU A 142 27.93 -27.33 8.70
CA LEU A 142 28.36 -25.96 8.99
C LEU A 142 29.73 -26.00 9.69
N ASP A 143 30.72 -25.35 9.08
CA ASP A 143 32.02 -25.12 9.71
C ASP A 143 31.91 -23.94 10.68
N GLU A 144 31.91 -24.27 11.98
CA GLU A 144 31.76 -23.26 13.04
C GLU A 144 32.91 -22.26 13.07
N ALA A 145 34.13 -22.65 12.68
CA ALA A 145 35.27 -21.75 12.63
C ALA A 145 35.10 -20.68 11.58
N SER A 146 34.66 -21.04 10.36
CA SER A 146 34.33 -20.08 9.30
C SER A 146 33.17 -19.15 9.70
N ALA A 147 32.14 -19.69 10.37
CA ALA A 147 31.00 -18.93 10.86
C ALA A 147 31.41 -17.89 11.90
N ARG A 148 32.21 -18.28 12.90
CA ARG A 148 32.72 -17.37 13.94
C ARG A 148 33.63 -16.27 13.35
N ALA A 149 34.47 -16.59 12.39
CA ALA A 149 35.31 -15.62 11.69
C ALA A 149 34.48 -14.60 10.91
N ALA A 150 33.48 -15.08 10.16
CA ALA A 150 32.57 -14.20 9.39
C ALA A 150 31.77 -13.27 10.32
N ILE A 151 31.18 -13.77 11.40
CA ILE A 151 30.43 -12.94 12.38
C ILE A 151 31.37 -11.92 13.04
N GLY A 152 32.58 -12.33 13.42
CA GLY A 152 33.61 -11.43 13.97
C GLY A 152 33.92 -10.28 13.03
N THR A 153 34.15 -10.57 11.75
CA THR A 153 34.42 -9.56 10.71
C THR A 153 33.24 -8.58 10.54
N LEU A 154 31.99 -9.06 10.54
CA LEU A 154 30.80 -8.18 10.46
C LEU A 154 30.72 -7.26 11.69
N ARG A 155 30.95 -7.79 12.88
CA ARG A 155 30.97 -7.01 14.12
C ARG A 155 32.07 -5.92 14.10
N GLU A 156 33.29 -6.26 13.70
CA GLU A 156 34.39 -5.32 13.58
C GLU A 156 34.14 -4.25 12.52
N ALA A 157 33.43 -4.62 11.44
CA ALA A 157 32.97 -3.68 10.42
C ALA A 157 31.80 -2.81 10.87
N GLY A 158 31.29 -2.97 12.10
CA GLY A 158 30.21 -2.17 12.66
C GLY A 158 28.84 -2.48 12.02
N ALA A 159 28.56 -3.74 11.69
CA ALA A 159 27.24 -4.15 11.24
C ALA A 159 26.22 -3.98 12.36
N GLU A 160 25.15 -3.25 12.07
CA GLU A 160 24.03 -2.97 12.98
C GLU A 160 22.89 -4.00 12.86
N ALA A 161 22.93 -4.84 11.79
CA ALA A 161 21.96 -5.88 11.53
C ALA A 161 22.60 -6.97 10.66
N ILE A 162 22.17 -8.24 10.81
CA ILE A 162 22.73 -9.38 10.07
C ILE A 162 21.61 -10.17 9.40
N ALA A 163 21.70 -10.31 8.06
CA ALA A 163 20.89 -11.23 7.29
C ALA A 163 21.63 -12.60 7.19
N ILE A 164 20.91 -13.69 7.35
CA ILE A 164 21.40 -15.04 7.11
C ILE A 164 20.56 -15.66 6.00
N CYS A 165 21.20 -15.98 4.87
CA CYS A 165 20.53 -16.59 3.74
C CYS A 165 21.40 -17.69 3.13
N LEU A 166 21.13 -18.94 3.51
CA LEU A 166 21.85 -20.12 3.03
C LEU A 166 21.07 -20.83 1.93
N LEU A 167 21.80 -21.54 1.05
CA LEU A 167 21.17 -22.35 0.01
C LEU A 167 20.27 -23.42 0.63
N HIS A 168 19.07 -23.56 0.04
CA HIS A 168 18.06 -24.57 0.43
C HIS A 168 17.63 -24.55 1.91
N ALA A 169 17.89 -23.45 2.64
CA ALA A 169 17.46 -23.30 4.04
C ALA A 169 15.94 -23.35 4.21
N TYR A 170 15.18 -22.99 3.17
CA TYR A 170 13.72 -23.17 3.13
C TYR A 170 13.30 -24.65 3.28
N ARG A 171 14.17 -25.57 2.89
CA ARG A 171 13.94 -27.03 2.99
C ARG A 171 14.40 -27.60 4.34
N ASN A 172 15.56 -27.16 4.80
CA ASN A 172 16.11 -27.55 6.09
C ASN A 172 16.89 -26.38 6.71
N PRO A 173 16.35 -25.72 7.73
CA PRO A 173 16.94 -24.51 8.31
C PRO A 173 18.00 -24.77 9.37
N VAL A 174 18.50 -26.00 9.52
CA VAL A 174 19.40 -26.38 10.64
C VAL A 174 20.65 -25.51 10.72
N HIS A 175 21.26 -25.16 9.60
CA HIS A 175 22.46 -24.33 9.55
C HIS A 175 22.15 -22.85 9.82
N GLU A 176 21.05 -22.30 9.30
CA GLU A 176 20.63 -20.93 9.61
C GLU A 176 20.33 -20.77 11.12
N ARG A 177 19.64 -21.73 11.71
CA ARG A 177 19.36 -21.71 13.17
C ARG A 177 20.64 -21.83 14.01
N ALA A 178 21.65 -22.56 13.53
CA ALA A 178 22.95 -22.62 14.20
C ALA A 178 23.68 -21.28 14.11
N LEU A 179 23.68 -20.65 12.91
CA LEU A 179 24.27 -19.32 12.72
C LEU A 179 23.55 -18.24 13.54
N GLU A 180 22.24 -18.28 13.65
CA GLU A 180 21.46 -17.35 14.47
C GLU A 180 21.90 -17.42 15.95
N LYS A 181 22.08 -18.63 16.48
CA LYS A 181 22.62 -18.83 17.85
C LYS A 181 24.03 -18.27 18.00
N LEU A 182 24.90 -18.51 17.03
CA LEU A 182 26.26 -17.96 17.04
C LEU A 182 26.26 -16.41 16.94
N CYS A 183 25.37 -15.83 16.15
CA CYS A 183 25.19 -14.37 16.12
C CYS A 183 24.74 -13.82 17.47
N ALA A 184 23.80 -14.48 18.15
CA ALA A 184 23.35 -14.05 19.48
C ALA A 184 24.48 -14.13 20.52
N GLU A 185 25.39 -15.10 20.39
CA GLU A 185 26.58 -15.26 21.26
C GLU A 185 27.66 -14.20 20.98
N LEU A 186 28.01 -13.98 19.70
CA LEU A 186 29.19 -13.21 19.29
C LEU A 186 28.90 -11.74 19.00
N ALA A 187 27.66 -11.40 18.68
CA ALA A 187 27.18 -10.05 18.40
C ALA A 187 25.88 -9.75 19.16
N PRO A 188 25.90 -9.79 20.53
CA PRO A 188 24.69 -9.60 21.31
C PRO A 188 24.08 -8.25 21.07
N GLY A 189 22.75 -8.21 20.92
CA GLY A 189 21.98 -6.98 20.64
C GLY A 189 21.91 -6.60 19.16
N VAL A 190 22.65 -7.25 18.27
CA VAL A 190 22.53 -7.05 16.84
C VAL A 190 21.35 -7.89 16.33
N PRO A 191 20.32 -7.29 15.73
CA PRO A 191 19.20 -8.03 15.19
C PRO A 191 19.61 -8.91 14.01
N VAL A 192 19.00 -10.10 13.96
CA VAL A 192 19.27 -11.12 12.95
C VAL A 192 17.97 -11.51 12.27
N SER A 193 18.02 -11.75 10.96
CA SER A 193 16.92 -12.35 10.21
C SER A 193 17.44 -13.55 9.42
N THR A 194 16.75 -14.68 9.55
CA THR A 194 17.03 -15.88 8.74
C THR A 194 16.08 -15.97 7.56
N SER A 195 16.58 -16.40 6.41
CA SER A 195 15.76 -16.53 5.19
C SER A 195 14.66 -17.58 5.34
N SER A 196 14.91 -18.61 6.14
CA SER A 196 13.94 -19.67 6.45
C SER A 196 12.75 -19.19 7.29
N GLU A 197 12.87 -18.04 7.97
CA GLU A 197 11.78 -17.40 8.69
C GLU A 197 11.07 -16.35 7.84
N VAL A 198 11.83 -15.49 7.16
CA VAL A 198 11.29 -14.34 6.41
C VAL A 198 10.62 -14.78 5.11
N VAL A 199 11.31 -15.63 4.31
CA VAL A 199 10.86 -16.11 2.99
C VAL A 199 11.25 -17.59 2.82
N PRO A 200 10.53 -18.55 3.40
CA PRO A 200 10.82 -19.98 3.26
C PRO A 200 10.42 -20.52 1.88
N GLU A 201 10.90 -19.86 0.83
CA GLU A 201 10.57 -20.15 -0.57
C GLU A 201 11.85 -20.41 -1.39
N ILE A 202 11.69 -21.10 -2.50
CA ILE A 202 12.73 -21.31 -3.52
C ILE A 202 13.15 -19.97 -4.14
N ARG A 203 14.31 -19.91 -4.78
CA ARG A 203 14.96 -18.79 -5.47
C ARG A 203 15.82 -17.94 -4.52
N GLU A 204 17.13 -18.10 -4.65
CA GLU A 204 18.12 -17.51 -3.75
C GLU A 204 18.20 -15.99 -3.85
N TYR A 205 18.00 -15.40 -5.06
CA TYR A 205 18.10 -13.95 -5.23
C TYR A 205 16.98 -13.21 -4.48
N GLU A 206 15.73 -13.53 -4.78
CA GLU A 206 14.57 -12.91 -4.15
C GLU A 206 14.55 -13.15 -2.63
N ARG A 207 14.92 -14.37 -2.22
CA ARG A 207 14.99 -14.74 -0.82
C ARG A 207 16.07 -13.94 -0.09
N THR A 208 17.27 -13.79 -0.68
CA THR A 208 18.35 -12.99 -0.09
C THR A 208 18.00 -11.51 -0.07
N SER A 209 17.48 -10.96 -1.19
CA SER A 209 17.05 -9.55 -1.27
C SER A 209 16.02 -9.23 -0.19
N THR A 210 14.98 -10.07 -0.04
CA THR A 210 13.91 -9.86 0.95
C THR A 210 14.43 -9.99 2.38
N THR A 211 15.32 -10.96 2.66
CA THR A 211 15.88 -11.14 4.01
C THR A 211 16.79 -9.96 4.39
N CYS A 212 17.59 -9.48 3.44
CA CYS A 212 18.40 -8.28 3.62
C CYS A 212 17.51 -7.05 3.87
N ALA A 213 16.44 -6.86 3.08
CA ALA A 213 15.51 -5.77 3.25
C ALA A 213 14.79 -5.83 4.61
N ASN A 214 14.42 -7.04 5.07
CA ASN A 214 13.79 -7.23 6.36
C ASN A 214 14.66 -6.72 7.50
N VAL A 215 15.89 -7.23 7.58
CA VAL A 215 16.80 -6.86 8.69
C VAL A 215 17.29 -5.43 8.57
N TYR A 216 17.40 -4.89 7.34
CA TYR A 216 17.78 -3.50 7.05
C TYR A 216 16.83 -2.47 7.69
N VAL A 217 15.53 -2.74 7.68
CA VAL A 217 14.53 -1.84 8.27
C VAL A 217 14.18 -2.20 9.71
N MET A 218 14.60 -3.37 10.20
CA MET A 218 14.20 -3.90 11.51
C MET A 218 14.54 -2.98 12.69
N PRO A 219 15.77 -2.41 12.83
CA PRO A 219 16.09 -1.53 13.96
C PRO A 219 15.25 -0.25 13.97
N LEU A 220 14.99 0.31 12.79
CA LEU A 220 14.17 1.51 12.63
C LEU A 220 12.73 1.22 13.06
N MET A 221 12.15 0.14 12.53
CA MET A 221 10.76 -0.23 12.79
C MET A 221 10.54 -0.66 14.24
N SER A 222 11.50 -1.37 14.83
CA SER A 222 11.41 -1.75 16.24
C SER A 222 11.36 -0.54 17.15
N ARG A 223 12.30 0.41 17.01
CA ARG A 223 12.29 1.65 17.80
C ARG A 223 10.99 2.43 17.64
N TYR A 224 10.54 2.59 16.41
CA TYR A 224 9.32 3.31 16.10
C TYR A 224 8.08 2.66 16.77
N LEU A 225 7.92 1.35 16.65
CA LEU A 225 6.80 0.62 17.22
C LEU A 225 6.85 0.57 18.75
N ASP A 226 8.05 0.44 19.35
CA ASP A 226 8.24 0.51 20.81
C ASP A 226 7.84 1.89 21.35
N ASP A 227 8.26 2.96 20.69
CA ASP A 227 7.89 4.33 21.05
C ASP A 227 6.38 4.57 20.96
N LEU A 228 5.77 4.08 19.90
CA LEU A 228 4.34 4.26 19.70
C LEU A 228 3.52 3.45 20.73
N GLU A 229 3.88 2.19 21.00
CA GLU A 229 3.26 1.38 22.06
C GLU A 229 3.35 2.09 23.41
N ARG A 230 4.52 2.62 23.76
CA ARG A 230 4.72 3.37 25.02
C ARG A 230 3.82 4.60 25.09
N LYS A 231 3.79 5.44 24.05
CA LYS A 231 2.96 6.66 24.00
C LYS A 231 1.47 6.34 24.11
N LEU A 232 0.98 5.31 23.41
CA LEU A 232 -0.42 4.87 23.51
C LEU A 232 -0.78 4.37 24.91
N HIS A 233 0.13 3.67 25.57
CA HIS A 233 -0.04 3.24 26.96
C HIS A 233 -0.06 4.43 27.93
N GLU A 234 0.84 5.42 27.75
CA GLU A 234 0.88 6.66 28.55
C GLU A 234 -0.39 7.50 28.40
N LEU A 235 -1.06 7.44 27.24
CA LEU A 235 -2.37 8.04 27.03
C LEU A 235 -3.52 7.31 27.75
N GLY A 236 -3.24 6.15 28.37
CA GLY A 236 -4.25 5.35 29.07
C GLY A 236 -5.15 4.55 28.15
N ILE A 237 -4.67 4.19 26.96
CA ILE A 237 -5.41 3.34 26.00
C ILE A 237 -5.17 1.87 26.37
N PRO A 238 -6.22 1.12 26.85
CA PRO A 238 -6.06 -0.26 27.26
C PRO A 238 -6.17 -1.26 26.10
N GLY A 239 -6.58 -0.77 24.93
CA GLY A 239 -6.93 -1.59 23.76
C GLY A 239 -5.74 -2.20 23.07
N ASN A 240 -6.03 -3.16 22.19
CA ASN A 240 -5.01 -3.80 21.37
C ASN A 240 -4.46 -2.85 20.31
N PHE A 241 -3.14 -2.86 20.11
CA PHE A 241 -2.47 -2.18 19.03
C PHE A 241 -2.12 -3.18 17.93
N TYR A 242 -2.52 -2.87 16.69
CA TYR A 242 -2.28 -3.71 15.52
C TYR A 242 -1.65 -2.91 14.39
N ILE A 243 -0.85 -3.58 13.58
CA ILE A 243 -0.14 -2.98 12.45
C ILE A 243 -0.63 -3.63 11.16
N MET A 244 -0.94 -2.82 10.17
CA MET A 244 -1.36 -3.26 8.84
C MET A 244 -0.22 -3.92 8.08
N LEU A 245 -0.49 -5.04 7.42
CA LEU A 245 0.41 -5.75 6.52
C LEU A 245 0.12 -5.38 5.06
N SER A 246 1.12 -5.51 4.20
CA SER A 246 1.02 -5.32 2.75
C SER A 246 -0.02 -6.22 2.07
N SER A 247 -0.29 -7.39 2.66
CA SER A 247 -1.29 -8.36 2.18
C SER A 247 -2.74 -8.00 2.50
N GLY A 248 -2.97 -6.95 3.29
CA GLY A 248 -4.31 -6.54 3.70
C GLY A 248 -4.79 -7.13 5.04
N GLY A 249 -3.98 -7.92 5.74
CA GLY A 249 -4.23 -8.33 7.10
C GLY A 249 -3.59 -7.40 8.11
N VAL A 250 -3.91 -7.56 9.41
CA VAL A 250 -3.23 -6.86 10.50
C VAL A 250 -2.51 -7.84 11.43
N ALA A 251 -1.42 -7.37 12.03
CA ALA A 251 -0.52 -8.12 12.89
C ALA A 251 -0.33 -7.45 14.24
N THR A 252 0.14 -8.22 15.23
CA THR A 252 0.60 -7.64 16.49
C THR A 252 1.95 -6.94 16.32
N PRO A 253 2.30 -5.95 17.17
CA PRO A 253 3.59 -5.27 17.12
C PRO A 253 4.77 -6.24 17.19
N ALA A 254 4.69 -7.26 18.02
CA ALA A 254 5.73 -8.27 18.15
C ALA A 254 6.02 -9.00 16.81
N THR A 255 4.98 -9.33 16.05
CA THR A 255 5.13 -9.91 14.70
C THR A 255 5.67 -8.88 13.71
N ALA A 256 5.16 -7.65 13.75
CA ALA A 256 5.59 -6.56 12.88
C ALA A 256 7.08 -6.21 13.07
N LYS A 257 7.56 -6.21 14.31
CA LYS A 257 8.99 -5.99 14.63
C LYS A 257 9.89 -7.11 14.10
N ARG A 258 9.39 -8.37 14.09
CA ARG A 258 10.15 -9.54 13.62
C ARG A 258 10.25 -9.60 12.09
N VAL A 259 9.17 -9.26 11.39
CA VAL A 259 9.12 -9.31 9.92
C VAL A 259 8.61 -7.97 9.35
N PRO A 260 9.36 -6.86 9.59
CA PRO A 260 8.91 -5.52 9.21
C PRO A 260 8.82 -5.31 7.69
N ILE A 261 9.45 -6.15 6.87
CA ILE A 261 9.31 -6.08 5.41
C ILE A 261 7.86 -6.30 4.94
N ARG A 262 7.02 -6.97 5.73
CA ARG A 262 5.60 -7.17 5.48
C ARG A 262 4.75 -5.91 5.73
N LEU A 263 5.34 -4.82 6.22
CA LEU A 263 4.67 -3.53 6.45
C LEU A 263 4.78 -2.57 5.26
N VAL A 264 5.60 -2.91 4.27
CA VAL A 264 5.80 -2.09 3.06
C VAL A 264 4.46 -1.94 2.33
N GLU A 265 4.10 -0.71 1.93
CA GLU A 265 2.82 -0.38 1.26
C GLU A 265 1.55 -0.68 2.11
N SER A 266 1.64 -0.64 3.46
CA SER A 266 0.50 -0.99 4.33
C SER A 266 -0.66 0.04 4.28
N GLY A 267 -0.39 1.35 4.26
CA GLY A 267 -1.42 2.38 4.14
C GLY A 267 -2.22 2.28 2.83
N PRO A 268 -1.55 2.21 1.66
CA PRO A 268 -2.23 1.97 0.39
C PRO A 268 -3.02 0.68 0.32
N ALA A 269 -2.53 -0.40 0.94
CA ALA A 269 -3.26 -1.65 1.04
C ALA A 269 -4.60 -1.46 1.77
N ALA A 270 -4.62 -0.66 2.84
CA ALA A 270 -5.85 -0.31 3.55
C ALA A 270 -6.83 0.45 2.65
N GLY A 271 -6.36 1.44 1.89
CA GLY A 271 -7.18 2.17 0.91
C GLY A 271 -7.83 1.26 -0.14
N ALA A 272 -7.06 0.29 -0.66
CA ALA A 272 -7.58 -0.71 -1.61
C ALA A 272 -8.63 -1.62 -0.98
N LEU A 273 -8.47 -2.02 0.30
CA LEU A 273 -9.48 -2.78 1.04
C LEU A 273 -10.76 -1.99 1.27
N ALA A 274 -10.65 -0.70 1.60
CA ALA A 274 -11.81 0.18 1.69
C ALA A 274 -12.57 0.26 0.37
N ALA A 275 -11.83 0.41 -0.74
CA ALA A 275 -12.41 0.41 -2.09
C ALA A 275 -13.08 -0.93 -2.44
N ALA A 276 -12.45 -2.06 -2.11
CA ALA A 276 -13.01 -3.40 -2.34
C ALA A 276 -14.28 -3.63 -1.52
N ARG A 277 -14.30 -3.17 -0.28
CA ARG A 277 -15.51 -3.22 0.55
C ARG A 277 -16.63 -2.38 -0.06
N MET A 278 -16.32 -1.14 -0.46
CA MET A 278 -17.30 -0.27 -1.11
C MET A 278 -17.82 -0.89 -2.43
N ALA A 279 -16.94 -1.54 -3.20
CA ALA A 279 -17.32 -2.25 -4.42
C ALA A 279 -18.39 -3.32 -4.13
N ARG A 280 -18.18 -4.15 -3.11
CA ARG A 280 -19.17 -5.16 -2.68
C ARG A 280 -20.48 -4.53 -2.19
N GLU A 281 -20.40 -3.47 -1.41
CA GLU A 281 -21.56 -2.77 -0.86
C GLU A 281 -22.39 -2.04 -1.92
N LEU A 282 -21.76 -1.51 -2.96
CA LEU A 282 -22.42 -0.86 -4.10
C LEU A 282 -22.89 -1.87 -5.17
N GLY A 283 -22.56 -3.15 -5.02
CA GLY A 283 -22.83 -4.17 -6.06
C GLY A 283 -22.00 -3.96 -7.33
N GLU A 284 -20.84 -3.32 -7.22
CA GLU A 284 -19.89 -3.06 -8.31
C GLU A 284 -18.77 -4.10 -8.31
N PRO A 285 -18.85 -5.17 -9.08
CA PRO A 285 -17.84 -6.22 -9.05
C PRO A 285 -16.50 -5.78 -9.61
N LYS A 286 -16.48 -4.67 -10.36
CA LYS A 286 -15.30 -4.07 -10.98
C LYS A 286 -15.17 -2.62 -10.55
N LEU A 287 -13.98 -2.24 -10.09
CA LEU A 287 -13.72 -0.88 -9.66
C LEU A 287 -12.23 -0.57 -9.79
N LEU A 288 -11.88 0.63 -10.23
CA LEU A 288 -10.51 1.14 -10.21
C LEU A 288 -10.36 2.05 -8.99
N SER A 289 -9.66 1.56 -7.97
CA SER A 289 -9.29 2.37 -6.81
C SER A 289 -8.24 3.40 -7.21
N PHE A 290 -8.43 4.65 -6.81
CA PHE A 290 -7.53 5.76 -7.10
C PHE A 290 -7.34 6.60 -5.83
N ASP A 291 -6.19 6.44 -5.20
CA ASP A 291 -5.77 7.17 -4.01
C ASP A 291 -4.70 8.21 -4.40
N MET A 292 -4.95 9.49 -4.13
CA MET A 292 -3.95 10.54 -4.32
C MET A 292 -3.81 11.37 -3.06
N GLY A 293 -2.63 11.26 -2.46
CA GLY A 293 -2.21 12.06 -1.32
C GLY A 293 -1.36 13.27 -1.69
N GLY A 294 -0.57 13.75 -0.74
CA GLY A 294 0.36 14.87 -0.97
C GLY A 294 1.61 14.48 -1.77
N THR A 295 2.08 13.24 -1.67
CA THR A 295 3.38 12.81 -2.25
C THR A 295 3.19 11.91 -3.47
N THR A 296 2.28 10.95 -3.40
CA THR A 296 2.07 9.93 -4.43
C THR A 296 0.60 9.73 -4.73
N ALA A 297 0.32 9.19 -5.92
CA ALA A 297 -0.96 8.59 -6.27
C ALA A 297 -0.79 7.08 -6.46
N LYS A 298 -1.84 6.32 -6.17
CA LYS A 298 -1.87 4.87 -6.30
C LYS A 298 -3.15 4.42 -6.97
N ALA A 299 -3.01 3.46 -7.89
CA ALA A 299 -4.16 2.86 -8.54
C ALA A 299 -4.13 1.34 -8.36
N CYS A 300 -5.28 0.76 -7.96
CA CYS A 300 -5.44 -0.67 -7.75
C CYS A 300 -6.70 -1.16 -8.47
N VAL A 301 -6.58 -2.26 -9.19
CA VAL A 301 -7.72 -2.91 -9.84
C VAL A 301 -8.43 -3.79 -8.81
N ILE A 302 -9.71 -3.52 -8.59
CA ILE A 302 -10.63 -4.37 -7.83
C ILE A 302 -11.43 -5.19 -8.83
N ASP A 303 -11.37 -6.49 -8.75
CA ASP A 303 -12.10 -7.41 -9.62
C ASP A 303 -12.87 -8.43 -8.78
N LYS A 304 -14.14 -8.69 -9.11
CA LYS A 304 -15.05 -9.50 -8.29
C LYS A 304 -15.19 -9.02 -6.83
N GLY A 305 -15.02 -7.72 -6.61
CA GLY A 305 -15.08 -7.09 -5.28
C GLY A 305 -13.86 -7.34 -4.40
N GLU A 306 -12.73 -7.80 -4.97
CA GLU A 306 -11.47 -8.02 -4.25
C GLU A 306 -10.29 -7.37 -4.97
N PRO A 307 -9.29 -6.84 -4.24
CA PRO A 307 -8.08 -6.32 -4.86
C PRO A 307 -7.22 -7.46 -5.40
N LEU A 308 -6.51 -7.21 -6.48
CA LEU A 308 -5.53 -8.15 -6.97
C LEU A 308 -4.37 -8.27 -5.98
N LEU A 309 -3.85 -9.49 -5.82
CA LEU A 309 -2.68 -9.78 -4.98
C LEU A 309 -1.48 -10.13 -5.85
N ALA A 310 -0.32 -9.57 -5.48
CA ALA A 310 0.98 -9.97 -5.98
C ALA A 310 1.76 -10.72 -4.89
N ARG A 311 2.66 -11.62 -5.30
CA ARG A 311 3.53 -12.37 -4.38
C ARG A 311 4.91 -11.74 -4.26
N GLU A 312 5.19 -10.81 -5.13
CA GLU A 312 6.45 -10.10 -5.24
C GLU A 312 6.19 -8.69 -5.76
N PHE A 313 6.95 -7.74 -5.25
CA PHE A 313 7.00 -6.38 -5.78
C PHE A 313 8.45 -5.88 -5.78
N GLU A 314 8.69 -4.76 -6.40
CA GLU A 314 10.02 -4.17 -6.48
C GLU A 314 10.07 -2.83 -5.75
N VAL A 315 11.09 -2.64 -4.93
CA VAL A 315 11.35 -1.35 -4.27
C VAL A 315 12.58 -0.67 -4.88
N ALA A 316 12.67 0.64 -4.71
CA ALA A 316 13.81 1.46 -5.13
C ALA A 316 14.19 1.24 -6.61
N ARG A 317 13.20 1.27 -7.51
CA ARG A 317 13.39 1.12 -8.95
C ARG A 317 14.30 2.21 -9.51
N ALA A 318 15.30 1.81 -10.30
CA ALA A 318 16.16 2.72 -11.05
C ALA A 318 15.37 3.41 -12.18
N ASP A 319 14.50 2.68 -12.88
CA ASP A 319 13.53 3.22 -13.83
C ASP A 319 12.11 2.93 -13.33
N ARG A 320 11.36 3.99 -13.10
CA ARG A 320 10.08 3.94 -12.38
C ARG A 320 9.02 3.03 -13.00
N PHE A 321 8.98 2.96 -14.32
CA PHE A 321 7.94 2.20 -15.03
C PHE A 321 8.44 0.89 -15.63
N LYS A 322 9.73 0.55 -15.44
CA LYS A 322 10.30 -0.68 -15.99
C LYS A 322 10.42 -1.74 -14.90
N LYS A 323 9.70 -2.82 -15.09
CA LYS A 323 9.83 -4.03 -14.25
C LYS A 323 11.24 -4.61 -14.40
N GLY A 324 11.82 -5.07 -13.28
CA GLY A 324 13.19 -5.57 -13.22
C GLY A 324 14.25 -4.51 -12.87
N SER A 325 13.84 -3.24 -12.72
CA SER A 325 14.76 -2.14 -12.37
C SER A 325 14.88 -1.90 -10.86
N GLY A 326 14.11 -2.62 -10.02
CA GLY A 326 14.11 -2.50 -8.57
C GLY A 326 14.66 -3.73 -7.84
N LEU A 327 14.76 -3.62 -6.53
CA LEU A 327 15.09 -4.76 -5.67
C LEU A 327 13.84 -5.62 -5.48
N PRO A 328 13.88 -6.92 -5.79
CA PRO A 328 12.74 -7.80 -5.60
C PRO A 328 12.50 -8.06 -4.11
N ILE A 329 11.26 -7.91 -3.70
CA ILE A 329 10.77 -8.20 -2.35
C ILE A 329 9.66 -9.24 -2.46
N ARG A 330 9.92 -10.45 -1.97
CA ARG A 330 9.00 -11.57 -2.06
C ARG A 330 8.14 -11.68 -0.81
N VAL A 331 7.13 -10.84 -0.74
CA VAL A 331 6.07 -10.88 0.28
C VAL A 331 4.71 -10.65 -0.39
N PRO A 332 3.64 -11.26 0.12
CA PRO A 332 2.30 -10.98 -0.39
C PRO A 332 1.94 -9.51 -0.19
N CYS A 333 1.49 -8.87 -1.24
CA CYS A 333 1.03 -7.49 -1.19
C CYS A 333 -0.20 -7.28 -2.06
N ILE A 334 -1.02 -6.31 -1.71
CA ILE A 334 -2.07 -5.83 -2.61
C ILE A 334 -1.38 -5.19 -3.80
N GLU A 335 -1.76 -5.64 -4.99
CA GLU A 335 -1.14 -5.19 -6.21
C GLU A 335 -1.66 -3.84 -6.63
N MET A 336 -0.76 -2.87 -6.71
CA MET A 336 -1.08 -1.51 -7.14
C MET A 336 0.08 -0.90 -7.92
N ILE A 337 -0.24 0.10 -8.71
CA ILE A 337 0.80 0.94 -9.31
C ILE A 337 0.95 2.22 -8.50
N GLU A 338 2.18 2.49 -8.07
CA GLU A 338 2.52 3.73 -7.41
C GLU A 338 3.04 4.76 -8.43
N ILE A 339 2.54 5.97 -8.30
CA ILE A 339 2.83 7.09 -9.21
C ILE A 339 3.37 8.24 -8.37
N GLY A 340 4.54 8.78 -8.70
CA GLY A 340 5.08 9.98 -8.05
C GLY A 340 4.35 11.24 -8.51
N ALA A 341 3.10 11.25 -8.25
CA ALA A 341 2.18 12.32 -8.53
C ALA A 341 1.32 12.51 -7.29
N GLY A 342 1.40 13.67 -6.68
CA GLY A 342 0.61 14.04 -5.51
C GLY A 342 0.42 15.54 -5.48
N GLY A 343 -0.35 16.06 -4.52
CA GLY A 343 -0.57 17.49 -4.36
C GLY A 343 0.73 18.29 -4.19
N GLY A 344 1.74 17.70 -3.53
CA GLY A 344 3.07 18.31 -3.34
C GLY A 344 4.06 18.10 -4.48
N SER A 345 3.68 17.43 -5.58
CA SER A 345 4.59 17.19 -6.71
C SER A 345 5.10 18.50 -7.31
N LEU A 346 6.43 18.63 -7.38
CA LEU A 346 7.10 19.82 -7.86
C LEU A 346 6.95 19.97 -9.36
N ALA A 347 6.62 21.18 -9.81
CA ALA A 347 6.55 21.53 -11.22
C ALA A 347 7.77 22.35 -11.65
N ARG A 348 8.40 21.97 -12.75
CA ARG A 348 9.57 22.64 -13.30
C ARG A 348 9.60 22.59 -14.83
N VAL A 349 10.30 23.52 -15.41
CA VAL A 349 10.61 23.51 -16.85
C VAL A 349 12.00 22.91 -17.02
N ASP A 350 12.12 21.87 -17.82
CA ASP A 350 13.40 21.21 -18.08
C ASP A 350 14.28 22.01 -19.08
N ARG A 351 15.50 21.51 -19.32
CA ARG A 351 16.45 22.18 -20.21
C ARG A 351 15.98 22.26 -21.69
N MET A 352 14.98 21.46 -22.06
CA MET A 352 14.37 21.47 -23.39
C MET A 352 13.12 22.37 -23.46
N GLY A 353 12.78 23.07 -22.39
CA GLY A 353 11.59 23.91 -22.31
C GLY A 353 10.30 23.16 -22.07
N LEU A 354 10.36 21.88 -21.63
CA LEU A 354 9.18 21.06 -21.37
C LEU A 354 8.78 21.11 -19.90
N LEU A 355 7.47 21.25 -19.66
CA LEU A 355 6.92 21.17 -18.31
C LEU A 355 7.00 19.74 -17.78
N LYS A 356 7.63 19.58 -16.62
CA LYS A 356 7.70 18.34 -15.84
C LYS A 356 6.98 18.54 -14.49
N VAL A 357 6.20 17.53 -14.06
CA VAL A 357 5.51 17.53 -12.77
C VAL A 357 5.85 16.23 -12.05
N GLY A 358 6.47 16.34 -10.88
CA GLY A 358 7.04 15.20 -10.18
C GLY A 358 8.29 14.63 -10.89
N PRO A 359 8.80 13.48 -10.42
CA PRO A 359 8.35 12.69 -9.26
C PRO A 359 8.70 13.28 -7.89
N GLU A 360 9.58 14.30 -7.85
CA GLU A 360 9.95 14.93 -6.58
C GLU A 360 8.76 15.66 -5.96
N SER A 361 8.64 15.57 -4.64
CA SER A 361 7.60 16.21 -3.85
C SER A 361 8.20 17.21 -2.86
N ALA A 362 7.49 18.31 -2.62
CA ALA A 362 7.82 19.27 -1.58
C ALA A 362 7.61 18.71 -0.16
N GLY A 363 6.93 17.57 -0.01
CA GLY A 363 6.59 17.00 1.28
C GLY A 363 5.68 17.88 2.12
N ALA A 364 5.82 17.76 3.45
CA ALA A 364 5.15 18.63 4.42
C ALA A 364 5.99 19.86 4.79
N ASP A 365 7.31 19.72 4.74
CA ASP A 365 8.31 20.75 5.09
C ASP A 365 9.41 20.74 3.99
N PRO A 366 9.63 21.82 3.25
CA PRO A 366 8.96 23.14 3.34
C PRO A 366 7.53 23.14 2.75
N GLY A 367 7.07 22.09 2.08
CA GLY A 367 5.74 21.99 1.48
C GLY A 367 5.51 22.85 0.24
N PRO A 368 4.28 22.85 -0.29
CA PRO A 368 3.81 23.77 -1.33
C PRO A 368 4.08 25.24 -0.99
N ALA A 369 4.29 26.07 -2.00
CA ALA A 369 4.50 27.51 -1.79
C ALA A 369 3.33 28.16 -1.04
N CYS A 370 2.11 27.74 -1.31
CA CYS A 370 0.91 28.23 -0.64
C CYS A 370 0.80 27.87 0.84
N TYR A 371 1.61 26.95 1.37
CA TYR A 371 1.62 26.64 2.81
C TYR A 371 2.34 27.71 3.63
N ALA A 372 3.10 28.59 2.97
CA ALA A 372 3.88 29.67 3.60
C ALA A 372 4.91 29.16 4.65
N LEU A 373 5.41 27.92 4.49
CA LEU A 373 6.41 27.29 5.34
C LEU A 373 7.83 27.33 4.73
N GLY A 374 8.01 28.11 3.64
CA GLY A 374 9.31 28.31 2.97
C GLY A 374 9.43 27.66 1.60
N GLY A 375 8.41 26.95 1.10
CA GLY A 375 8.35 26.42 -0.27
C GLY A 375 8.43 27.55 -1.30
N GLN A 376 9.24 27.37 -2.34
CA GLN A 376 9.43 28.35 -3.43
C GLN A 376 9.24 27.76 -4.83
N VAL A 377 9.18 26.45 -4.94
CA VAL A 377 8.93 25.76 -6.20
C VAL A 377 7.45 25.43 -6.27
N PRO A 378 6.76 25.74 -7.40
CA PRO A 378 5.33 25.48 -7.49
C PRO A 378 5.04 23.97 -7.48
N THR A 379 3.92 23.62 -6.86
CA THR A 379 3.41 22.26 -6.77
C THR A 379 2.06 22.12 -7.45
N VAL A 380 1.54 20.89 -7.51
CA VAL A 380 0.16 20.63 -7.97
C VAL A 380 -0.86 21.37 -7.09
N THR A 381 -0.68 21.38 -5.75
CA THR A 381 -1.56 22.12 -4.83
C THR A 381 -1.56 23.62 -5.11
N ASP A 382 -0.40 24.22 -5.45
CA ASP A 382 -0.32 25.63 -5.84
C ASP A 382 -1.11 25.90 -7.13
N ALA A 383 -0.99 24.99 -8.11
CA ALA A 383 -1.74 25.08 -9.36
C ALA A 383 -3.25 24.97 -9.13
N ASP A 384 -3.70 24.01 -8.32
CA ASP A 384 -5.13 23.82 -8.00
C ASP A 384 -5.72 25.03 -7.26
N LEU A 385 -4.92 25.65 -6.39
CA LEU A 385 -5.29 26.89 -5.71
C LEU A 385 -5.42 28.06 -6.70
N VAL A 386 -4.45 28.22 -7.62
CA VAL A 386 -4.50 29.25 -8.67
C VAL A 386 -5.71 29.06 -9.59
N LEU A 387 -6.05 27.81 -9.91
CA LEU A 387 -7.22 27.48 -10.75
C LEU A 387 -8.57 27.68 -10.02
N GLY A 388 -8.55 27.99 -8.71
CA GLY A 388 -9.75 28.23 -7.92
C GLY A 388 -10.45 26.94 -7.45
N TYR A 389 -9.81 25.78 -7.57
CA TYR A 389 -10.37 24.50 -7.12
C TYR A 389 -10.36 24.37 -5.59
N LEU A 390 -9.33 24.93 -4.93
CA LEU A 390 -9.18 24.91 -3.47
C LEU A 390 -9.59 26.24 -2.85
N ASP A 391 -10.18 26.18 -1.64
CA ASP A 391 -10.49 27.36 -0.84
C ASP A 391 -9.29 27.70 0.08
N PRO A 392 -8.70 28.90 -0.07
CA PRO A 392 -7.59 29.31 0.80
C PRO A 392 -7.96 29.40 2.27
N GLY A 393 -9.24 29.59 2.60
CA GLY A 393 -9.75 29.70 3.98
C GLY A 393 -10.31 28.41 4.56
N PHE A 394 -10.50 27.36 3.74
CA PHE A 394 -11.14 26.12 4.19
C PHE A 394 -10.24 24.87 4.13
N PHE A 395 -8.97 25.05 3.79
CA PHE A 395 -8.02 23.92 3.73
C PHE A 395 -7.89 23.24 5.11
N LEU A 396 -7.93 21.89 5.12
CA LEU A 396 -8.02 21.09 6.37
C LEU A 396 -9.18 21.49 7.28
N GLY A 397 -10.34 21.82 6.68
CA GLY A 397 -11.51 22.28 7.43
C GLY A 397 -11.31 23.65 8.11
N GLY A 398 -10.46 24.51 7.53
CA GLY A 398 -10.14 25.84 8.04
C GLY A 398 -8.99 25.88 9.06
N ARG A 399 -8.36 24.74 9.36
CA ARG A 399 -7.20 24.68 10.29
C ARG A 399 -5.92 25.24 9.68
N MET A 400 -5.84 25.32 8.37
CA MET A 400 -4.71 25.90 7.64
C MET A 400 -5.19 26.86 6.58
N ARG A 401 -4.61 28.07 6.57
CA ARG A 401 -4.88 29.08 5.55
C ARG A 401 -3.81 29.01 4.47
N LEU A 402 -4.22 28.99 3.20
CA LEU A 402 -3.31 28.97 2.06
C LEU A 402 -3.01 30.40 1.55
N ASP A 403 -1.74 30.64 1.18
CA ASP A 403 -1.29 31.90 0.57
C ASP A 403 -1.40 31.82 -0.96
N VAL A 404 -2.48 32.43 -1.49
CA VAL A 404 -2.77 32.47 -2.93
C VAL A 404 -1.68 33.21 -3.71
N GLU A 405 -1.13 34.30 -3.13
CA GLU A 405 -0.13 35.12 -3.81
C GLU A 405 1.22 34.41 -3.85
N ALA A 406 1.58 33.64 -2.83
CA ALA A 406 2.78 32.77 -2.88
C ALA A 406 2.65 31.72 -3.98
N ALA A 407 1.49 31.06 -4.09
CA ALA A 407 1.22 30.11 -5.17
C ALA A 407 1.34 30.76 -6.55
N ARG A 408 0.70 31.92 -6.76
CA ARG A 408 0.75 32.67 -8.01
C ARG A 408 2.17 33.03 -8.40
N ARG A 409 2.95 33.60 -7.47
CA ARG A 409 4.38 33.97 -7.72
C ARG A 409 5.19 32.75 -8.10
N ALA A 410 5.07 31.64 -7.37
CA ALA A 410 5.81 30.41 -7.66
C ALA A 410 5.50 29.88 -9.07
N VAL A 411 4.21 29.77 -9.44
CA VAL A 411 3.78 29.33 -10.78
C VAL A 411 4.25 30.30 -11.85
N GLU A 412 4.12 31.59 -11.62
CA GLU A 412 4.53 32.63 -12.60
C GLU A 412 6.03 32.58 -12.86
N GLU A 413 6.84 32.64 -11.81
CA GLU A 413 8.30 32.77 -11.95
C GLU A 413 8.97 31.49 -12.47
N LYS A 414 8.52 30.32 -12.03
CA LYS A 414 9.20 29.06 -12.30
C LYS A 414 8.63 28.30 -13.51
N VAL A 415 7.39 28.60 -13.94
CA VAL A 415 6.75 27.89 -15.05
C VAL A 415 6.24 28.87 -16.12
N ALA A 416 5.37 29.82 -15.78
CA ALA A 416 4.71 30.67 -16.77
C ALA A 416 5.73 31.51 -17.56
N ARG A 417 6.59 32.25 -16.87
CA ARG A 417 7.59 33.12 -17.47
C ARG A 417 8.59 32.37 -18.37
N PRO A 418 9.20 31.24 -17.89
CA PRO A 418 10.10 30.45 -18.74
C PRO A 418 9.44 29.88 -20.00
N MET A 419 8.14 29.58 -19.95
CA MET A 419 7.38 29.01 -21.08
C MET A 419 6.64 30.03 -21.93
N GLY A 420 6.67 31.31 -21.58
CA GLY A 420 5.94 32.37 -22.28
C GLY A 420 4.40 32.22 -22.14
N LEU A 421 3.92 31.65 -21.02
CA LEU A 421 2.52 31.42 -20.74
C LEU A 421 1.98 32.43 -19.72
N THR A 422 0.66 32.58 -19.66
CA THR A 422 0.01 33.23 -18.51
C THR A 422 0.08 32.31 -17.27
N THR A 423 -0.06 32.87 -16.07
CA THR A 423 -0.06 32.11 -14.82
C THR A 423 -1.17 31.05 -14.81
N THR A 424 -2.34 31.35 -15.37
CA THR A 424 -3.47 30.43 -15.50
C THR A 424 -3.18 29.27 -16.44
N GLU A 425 -2.59 29.54 -17.61
CA GLU A 425 -2.20 28.51 -18.57
C GLU A 425 -1.12 27.59 -17.98
N ALA A 426 -0.17 28.14 -17.23
CA ALA A 426 0.88 27.37 -16.54
C ALA A 426 0.27 26.50 -15.43
N ALA A 427 -0.63 27.04 -14.60
CA ALA A 427 -1.33 26.27 -13.57
C ALA A 427 -2.17 25.12 -14.18
N TRP A 428 -2.90 25.41 -15.25
CA TRP A 428 -3.63 24.37 -15.98
C TRP A 428 -2.68 23.35 -16.61
N GLY A 429 -1.55 23.80 -17.14
CA GLY A 429 -0.50 22.91 -17.65
C GLY A 429 -0.01 21.92 -16.61
N ILE A 430 0.25 22.38 -15.37
CA ILE A 430 0.65 21.54 -14.24
C ILE A 430 -0.43 20.51 -13.91
N HIS A 431 -1.68 20.98 -13.74
CA HIS A 431 -2.83 20.11 -13.45
C HIS A 431 -3.06 19.07 -14.54
N ARG A 432 -2.94 19.44 -15.83
CA ARG A 432 -3.11 18.52 -16.95
C ARG A 432 -2.00 17.47 -17.00
N VAL A 433 -0.73 17.87 -16.86
CA VAL A 433 0.42 16.94 -16.93
C VAL A 433 0.32 15.89 -15.82
N VAL A 434 -0.03 16.29 -14.60
CA VAL A 434 -0.15 15.31 -13.50
C VAL A 434 -1.31 14.33 -13.75
N ASN A 435 -2.45 14.79 -14.28
CA ASN A 435 -3.59 13.94 -14.63
C ASN A 435 -3.24 12.93 -15.73
N GLU A 436 -2.55 13.35 -16.78
CA GLU A 436 -2.08 12.45 -17.85
C GLU A 436 -1.09 11.41 -17.31
N ASN A 437 -0.15 11.80 -16.45
CA ASN A 437 0.79 10.87 -15.82
C ASN A 437 0.05 9.80 -15.00
N MET A 438 -0.93 10.21 -14.18
CA MET A 438 -1.73 9.29 -13.37
C MET A 438 -2.58 8.35 -14.23
N ALA A 439 -3.25 8.89 -15.24
CA ALA A 439 -4.07 8.09 -16.15
C ALA A 439 -3.22 7.12 -17.00
N ALA A 440 -2.05 7.55 -17.46
CA ALA A 440 -1.13 6.69 -18.21
C ALA A 440 -0.65 5.49 -17.36
N ALA A 441 -0.24 5.76 -16.11
CA ALA A 441 0.19 4.70 -15.19
C ALA A 441 -0.95 3.71 -14.86
N ALA A 442 -2.15 4.22 -14.55
CA ALA A 442 -3.31 3.36 -14.31
C ALA A 442 -3.66 2.50 -15.55
N ARG A 443 -3.52 3.07 -16.76
CA ARG A 443 -3.74 2.33 -18.02
C ARG A 443 -2.73 1.22 -18.21
N VAL A 444 -1.44 1.48 -17.95
CA VAL A 444 -0.37 0.47 -18.01
C VAL A 444 -0.70 -0.68 -17.06
N HIS A 445 -1.02 -0.37 -15.79
CA HIS A 445 -1.41 -1.37 -14.80
C HIS A 445 -2.61 -2.23 -15.25
N GLY A 446 -3.67 -1.60 -15.80
CA GLY A 446 -4.80 -2.32 -16.36
C GLY A 446 -4.42 -3.25 -17.50
N ILE A 447 -3.61 -2.78 -18.47
CA ILE A 447 -3.16 -3.55 -19.63
C ILE A 447 -2.31 -4.75 -19.20
N GLU A 448 -1.35 -4.57 -18.30
CA GLU A 448 -0.49 -5.64 -17.79
C GLU A 448 -1.31 -6.77 -17.12
N ARG A 449 -2.51 -6.47 -16.64
CA ARG A 449 -3.45 -7.43 -16.04
C ARG A 449 -4.56 -7.87 -16.98
N GLY A 450 -4.48 -7.49 -18.25
CA GLY A 450 -5.50 -7.83 -19.26
C GLY A 450 -6.88 -7.21 -18.95
N LYS A 451 -6.90 -6.05 -18.25
CA LYS A 451 -8.14 -5.36 -17.85
C LYS A 451 -8.38 -4.12 -18.71
N ASP A 452 -9.58 -3.99 -19.23
CA ASP A 452 -10.03 -2.78 -19.91
C ASP A 452 -10.67 -1.84 -18.90
N LEU A 453 -9.94 -0.80 -18.52
CA LEU A 453 -10.37 0.16 -17.48
C LEU A 453 -11.64 0.94 -17.86
N ARG A 454 -12.04 0.96 -19.13
CA ARG A 454 -13.32 1.56 -19.57
C ARG A 454 -14.55 0.85 -19.01
N ALA A 455 -14.37 -0.36 -18.48
CA ALA A 455 -15.42 -1.11 -17.79
C ALA A 455 -15.39 -0.96 -16.26
N TYR A 456 -14.48 -0.14 -15.71
CA TYR A 456 -14.27 0.01 -14.28
C TYR A 456 -14.63 1.44 -13.83
N PRO A 457 -15.66 1.65 -13.00
CA PRO A 457 -15.85 2.92 -12.32
C PRO A 457 -14.57 3.33 -11.57
N LEU A 458 -14.23 4.62 -11.58
CA LEU A 458 -13.11 5.18 -10.82
C LEU A 458 -13.57 5.50 -9.41
N PHE A 459 -13.01 4.87 -8.40
CA PHE A 459 -13.27 5.17 -6.99
C PHE A 459 -12.13 6.03 -6.44
N ALA A 460 -12.39 7.33 -6.30
CA ALA A 460 -11.38 8.34 -6.00
C ALA A 460 -11.44 8.77 -4.54
N PHE A 461 -10.27 8.76 -3.89
CA PHE A 461 -10.09 9.17 -2.51
C PHE A 461 -8.67 9.71 -2.28
N GLY A 462 -8.30 9.95 -1.00
CA GLY A 462 -7.11 10.69 -0.63
C GLY A 462 -7.35 12.20 -0.62
N GLY A 463 -6.46 12.96 0.02
CA GLY A 463 -6.65 14.40 0.20
C GLY A 463 -6.69 15.20 -1.10
N ALA A 464 -5.96 14.77 -2.13
CA ALA A 464 -5.91 15.43 -3.45
C ALA A 464 -6.71 14.68 -4.53
N GLY A 465 -6.96 13.37 -4.36
CA GLY A 465 -7.59 12.54 -5.39
C GLY A 465 -8.90 13.10 -5.96
N PRO A 466 -9.87 13.49 -5.15
CA PRO A 466 -11.15 14.00 -5.63
C PRO A 466 -11.08 15.27 -6.49
N VAL A 467 -10.05 16.12 -6.33
CA VAL A 467 -9.81 17.30 -7.19
C VAL A 467 -9.53 16.87 -8.63
N HIS A 468 -8.79 15.80 -8.80
CA HIS A 468 -8.31 15.31 -10.09
C HIS A 468 -9.20 14.24 -10.72
N ALA A 469 -10.08 13.62 -9.93
CA ALA A 469 -10.83 12.42 -10.28
C ALA A 469 -11.67 12.56 -11.55
N TRP A 470 -12.33 13.70 -11.77
CA TRP A 470 -13.12 13.94 -12.96
C TRP A 470 -12.27 13.92 -14.23
N GLN A 471 -11.13 14.62 -14.23
CA GLN A 471 -10.25 14.68 -15.41
C GLN A 471 -9.55 13.34 -15.66
N VAL A 472 -9.07 12.67 -14.62
CA VAL A 472 -8.49 11.31 -14.74
C VAL A 472 -9.53 10.33 -15.28
N GLY A 473 -10.76 10.38 -14.79
CA GLY A 473 -11.88 9.55 -15.28
C GLY A 473 -12.18 9.77 -16.76
N ARG A 474 -12.16 11.02 -17.22
CA ARG A 474 -12.34 11.38 -18.65
C ARG A 474 -11.20 10.85 -19.52
N ILE A 475 -9.94 11.00 -19.09
CA ILE A 475 -8.77 10.51 -19.82
C ILE A 475 -8.80 8.97 -19.95
N LEU A 476 -9.20 8.27 -18.88
CA LEU A 476 -9.35 6.82 -18.86
C LEU A 476 -10.62 6.33 -19.56
N LYS A 477 -11.59 7.23 -19.80
CA LYS A 477 -12.92 6.93 -20.36
C LYS A 477 -13.71 5.95 -19.49
N VAL A 478 -13.62 6.12 -18.17
CA VAL A 478 -14.39 5.30 -17.22
C VAL A 478 -15.89 5.63 -17.29
N PRO A 479 -16.78 4.70 -16.95
CA PRO A 479 -18.23 4.94 -17.06
C PRO A 479 -18.72 5.97 -16.07
N ARG A 480 -18.11 6.08 -14.90
CA ARG A 480 -18.45 7.04 -13.83
C ARG A 480 -17.31 7.16 -12.82
N VAL A 481 -17.33 8.25 -12.07
CA VAL A 481 -16.41 8.51 -10.96
C VAL A 481 -17.22 8.48 -9.66
N LEU A 482 -16.70 7.76 -8.67
CA LEU A 482 -17.30 7.59 -7.35
C LEU A 482 -16.39 8.24 -6.31
N VAL A 483 -16.92 9.12 -5.48
CA VAL A 483 -16.17 9.75 -4.37
C VAL A 483 -16.93 9.47 -3.07
N PRO A 484 -16.38 8.66 -2.16
CA PRO A 484 -17.03 8.31 -0.91
C PRO A 484 -17.13 9.51 0.03
N PHE A 485 -17.98 9.41 1.02
CA PHE A 485 -17.97 10.33 2.18
C PHE A 485 -16.69 10.08 3.00
N GLY A 486 -16.01 11.14 3.45
CA GLY A 486 -14.72 11.02 4.15
C GLY A 486 -13.56 10.62 3.23
N ALA A 487 -13.65 10.97 1.94
CA ALA A 487 -12.67 10.58 0.92
C ALA A 487 -11.22 10.87 1.35
N GLY A 488 -10.98 11.99 2.06
CA GLY A 488 -9.65 12.40 2.47
C GLY A 488 -8.96 11.49 3.50
N ALA A 489 -9.71 10.56 4.15
CA ALA A 489 -9.15 9.62 5.16
C ALA A 489 -9.56 8.17 4.91
N MET A 490 -9.83 7.80 3.65
CA MET A 490 -10.34 6.48 3.29
C MET A 490 -9.37 5.34 3.61
N SER A 491 -8.05 5.58 3.54
CA SER A 491 -7.05 4.60 3.95
C SER A 491 -7.15 4.28 5.45
N ALA A 492 -7.32 5.29 6.30
CA ALA A 492 -7.54 5.07 7.74
C ALA A 492 -8.86 4.30 8.03
N TYR A 493 -9.90 4.49 7.21
CA TYR A 493 -11.10 3.63 7.24
C TYR A 493 -10.79 2.18 6.89
N GLY A 494 -10.01 1.96 5.85
CA GLY A 494 -9.62 0.63 5.41
C GLY A 494 -8.85 -0.16 6.46
N LEU A 495 -8.04 0.52 7.28
CA LEU A 495 -7.37 -0.10 8.43
C LEU A 495 -8.37 -0.75 9.38
N LEU A 496 -9.46 -0.05 9.69
CA LEU A 496 -10.49 -0.55 10.60
C LEU A 496 -11.30 -1.73 10.02
N ALA A 497 -11.33 -1.85 8.69
CA ALA A 497 -12.01 -2.94 7.98
C ALA A 497 -11.14 -4.19 7.79
N ALA A 498 -9.85 -4.12 8.09
CA ALA A 498 -8.92 -5.21 7.88
C ALA A 498 -9.06 -6.32 8.93
N PRO A 499 -9.13 -7.61 8.53
CA PRO A 499 -9.14 -8.72 9.47
C PRO A 499 -7.75 -8.96 10.07
N LEU A 500 -7.71 -9.52 11.27
CA LEU A 500 -6.50 -10.21 11.72
C LEU A 500 -6.25 -11.38 10.78
N ALA A 501 -5.20 -11.31 9.96
CA ALA A 501 -4.89 -12.35 8.99
C ALA A 501 -3.39 -12.52 8.79
N PHE A 502 -2.98 -13.77 8.64
CA PHE A 502 -1.60 -14.16 8.38
C PHE A 502 -1.53 -15.16 7.25
N ASP A 503 -0.52 -15.01 6.42
CA ASP A 503 -0.19 -16.00 5.41
C ASP A 503 1.12 -16.74 5.76
N PHE A 504 1.09 -18.03 5.49
CA PHE A 504 2.21 -18.95 5.67
C PHE A 504 2.49 -19.65 4.35
N VAL A 505 3.76 -19.87 4.05
CA VAL A 505 4.17 -20.56 2.83
C VAL A 505 5.23 -21.60 3.15
N ARG A 506 5.21 -22.71 2.40
CA ARG A 506 6.27 -23.74 2.45
C ARG A 506 6.54 -24.24 1.03
N THR A 507 7.80 -24.30 0.66
CA THR A 507 8.21 -24.89 -0.62
C THR A 507 8.36 -26.40 -0.51
N ALA A 508 7.69 -27.12 -1.41
CA ALA A 508 7.90 -28.55 -1.64
C ALA A 508 7.53 -28.86 -3.08
N THR A 509 8.52 -28.81 -3.96
CA THR A 509 8.30 -29.08 -5.40
C THR A 509 7.88 -30.52 -5.60
N GLN A 510 6.68 -30.75 -6.16
CA GLN A 510 6.11 -32.05 -6.44
C GLN A 510 5.29 -32.03 -7.72
N ARG A 511 5.47 -33.07 -8.54
CA ARG A 511 4.54 -33.33 -9.65
C ARG A 511 3.21 -33.84 -9.08
N LEU A 512 2.09 -33.30 -9.57
CA LEU A 512 0.76 -33.65 -9.06
C LEU A 512 0.38 -35.10 -9.35
N ASP A 513 0.84 -35.68 -10.47
CA ASP A 513 0.58 -37.07 -10.86
C ASP A 513 1.38 -38.10 -10.02
N ALA A 514 2.38 -37.64 -9.28
CA ALA A 514 3.20 -38.44 -8.37
C ALA A 514 3.30 -37.80 -6.98
N ALA A 515 2.27 -37.05 -6.55
CA ALA A 515 2.30 -36.27 -5.33
C ALA A 515 2.33 -37.14 -4.06
N ASP A 516 3.20 -36.79 -3.14
CA ASP A 516 3.18 -37.32 -1.77
C ASP A 516 2.12 -36.55 -0.96
N TRP A 517 0.89 -37.07 -0.97
CA TRP A 517 -0.23 -36.47 -0.27
C TRP A 517 -0.04 -36.41 1.24
N ALA A 518 0.75 -37.33 1.83
CA ALA A 518 1.04 -37.30 3.26
C ALA A 518 1.94 -36.12 3.62
N GLN A 519 2.99 -35.87 2.80
CA GLN A 519 3.84 -34.70 2.96
C GLN A 519 3.06 -33.40 2.77
N ILE A 520 2.23 -33.29 1.72
CA ILE A 520 1.42 -32.07 1.45
C ILE A 520 0.45 -31.80 2.61
N ASN A 521 -0.25 -32.82 3.11
CA ASN A 521 -1.12 -32.67 4.28
C ASN A 521 -0.35 -32.25 5.53
N GLY A 522 0.87 -32.77 5.72
CA GLY A 522 1.76 -32.37 6.81
C GLY A 522 2.08 -30.87 6.76
N LEU A 523 2.48 -30.37 5.58
CA LEU A 523 2.80 -28.95 5.37
C LEU A 523 1.60 -28.05 5.66
N PHE A 524 0.40 -28.39 5.15
CA PHE A 524 -0.81 -27.65 5.44
C PHE A 524 -1.14 -27.68 6.94
N GLY A 525 -1.05 -28.85 7.57
CA GLY A 525 -1.33 -29.02 9.01
C GLY A 525 -0.41 -28.19 9.91
N GLU A 526 0.90 -28.12 9.58
CA GLU A 526 1.87 -27.28 10.29
C GLU A 526 1.52 -25.79 10.16
N MET A 527 1.30 -25.31 8.94
CA MET A 527 0.96 -23.89 8.68
C MET A 527 -0.37 -23.49 9.34
N GLU A 528 -1.38 -24.35 9.28
CA GLU A 528 -2.67 -24.10 9.95
C GLU A 528 -2.55 -24.06 11.47
N LYS A 529 -1.76 -24.97 12.05
CA LYS A 529 -1.50 -24.98 13.50
C LYS A 529 -0.78 -23.71 13.92
N GLU A 530 0.25 -23.28 13.16
CA GLU A 530 0.99 -22.06 13.42
C GLU A 530 0.07 -20.82 13.32
N GLY A 531 -0.73 -20.72 12.27
CA GLY A 531 -1.64 -19.61 12.02
C GLY A 531 -2.74 -19.51 13.10
N ARG A 532 -3.36 -20.63 13.47
CA ARG A 532 -4.33 -20.66 14.57
C ARG A 532 -3.71 -20.23 15.90
N ALA A 533 -2.45 -20.60 16.16
CA ALA A 533 -1.75 -20.19 17.37
C ALA A 533 -1.48 -18.67 17.40
N VAL A 534 -1.11 -18.08 16.24
CA VAL A 534 -0.93 -16.63 16.12
C VAL A 534 -2.23 -15.88 16.37
N LEU A 535 -3.34 -16.27 15.73
CA LEU A 535 -4.64 -15.61 15.91
C LEU A 535 -5.21 -15.75 17.31
N ARG A 536 -5.04 -16.93 17.94
CA ARG A 536 -5.47 -17.12 19.35
C ARG A 536 -4.70 -16.20 20.30
N ARG A 537 -3.40 -16.03 20.13
CA ARG A 537 -2.60 -15.07 20.91
C ARG A 537 -3.05 -13.63 20.71
N ALA A 538 -3.60 -13.32 19.54
CA ALA A 538 -4.21 -12.01 19.26
C ALA A 538 -5.67 -11.90 19.72
N GLY A 539 -6.19 -12.89 20.48
CA GLY A 539 -7.53 -12.85 21.07
C GLY A 539 -8.67 -13.33 20.17
N VAL A 540 -8.38 -13.95 19.02
CA VAL A 540 -9.41 -14.50 18.11
C VAL A 540 -9.85 -15.88 18.59
N GLU A 541 -11.16 -16.06 18.76
CA GLU A 541 -11.73 -17.35 19.13
C GLU A 541 -11.57 -18.39 18.02
N ALA A 542 -11.29 -19.63 18.40
CA ALA A 542 -11.00 -20.71 17.46
C ALA A 542 -12.15 -20.99 16.47
N ALA A 543 -13.40 -20.81 16.91
CA ALA A 543 -14.60 -21.12 16.12
C ALA A 543 -14.81 -20.19 14.92
N VAL A 544 -14.29 -18.95 14.97
CA VAL A 544 -14.46 -17.95 13.92
C VAL A 544 -13.22 -17.80 13.03
N ILE A 545 -12.21 -18.64 13.24
CA ILE A 545 -11.01 -18.66 12.38
C ILE A 545 -11.31 -19.36 11.05
N THR A 546 -11.13 -18.64 9.96
CA THR A 546 -11.22 -19.17 8.61
C THR A 546 -9.85 -19.51 8.03
N ILE A 547 -9.80 -20.51 7.15
CA ILE A 547 -8.57 -20.96 6.51
C ILE A 547 -8.80 -21.08 5.01
N ARG A 548 -7.90 -20.49 4.23
CA ARG A 548 -7.83 -20.64 2.77
C ARG A 548 -6.50 -21.27 2.40
N ARG A 549 -6.54 -22.31 1.55
CA ARG A 549 -5.37 -23.00 1.03
C ARG A 549 -5.18 -22.66 -0.44
N THR A 550 -3.94 -22.35 -0.82
CA THR A 550 -3.55 -22.19 -2.22
C THR A 550 -2.22 -22.89 -2.47
N ALA A 551 -1.90 -23.11 -3.75
CA ALA A 551 -0.59 -23.55 -4.16
C ALA A 551 -0.15 -22.81 -5.43
N GLU A 552 1.13 -22.54 -5.55
CA GLU A 552 1.74 -22.01 -6.77
C GLU A 552 2.13 -23.18 -7.66
N MET A 553 1.52 -23.25 -8.83
CA MET A 553 1.65 -24.38 -9.75
C MET A 553 2.02 -23.91 -11.16
N ARG A 554 2.66 -24.79 -11.91
CA ARG A 554 3.01 -24.56 -13.32
C ARG A 554 3.03 -25.88 -14.11
N TYR A 555 3.05 -25.80 -15.41
CA TYR A 555 3.48 -26.95 -16.20
C TYR A 555 4.97 -27.17 -16.04
N THR A 556 5.37 -28.44 -15.92
CA THR A 556 6.80 -28.80 -15.73
C THR A 556 7.66 -28.16 -16.81
N GLY A 557 8.75 -27.51 -16.39
CA GLY A 557 9.70 -26.79 -17.27
C GLY A 557 9.35 -25.32 -17.55
N GLN A 558 8.22 -24.79 -17.06
CA GLN A 558 7.91 -23.38 -17.16
C GLN A 558 8.61 -22.55 -16.07
N GLY A 559 8.85 -21.26 -16.36
CA GLY A 559 9.50 -20.32 -15.43
C GLY A 559 8.54 -19.57 -14.51
N HIS A 560 7.22 -19.59 -14.80
CA HIS A 560 6.22 -18.81 -14.07
C HIS A 560 5.14 -19.70 -13.51
N GLU A 561 4.75 -19.40 -12.27
CA GLU A 561 3.74 -20.12 -11.51
C GLU A 561 2.38 -19.39 -11.56
N VAL A 562 1.31 -20.14 -11.41
CA VAL A 562 -0.08 -19.65 -11.28
C VAL A 562 -0.59 -20.06 -9.90
N GLU A 563 -1.21 -19.13 -9.18
CA GLU A 563 -1.85 -19.44 -7.90
C GLU A 563 -3.17 -20.18 -8.14
N VAL A 564 -3.34 -21.27 -7.41
CA VAL A 564 -4.45 -22.21 -7.55
C VAL A 564 -5.06 -22.51 -6.19
N GLU A 565 -6.37 -22.43 -6.06
CA GLU A 565 -7.07 -22.86 -4.85
C GLU A 565 -6.97 -24.37 -4.64
N VAL A 566 -6.62 -24.76 -3.41
CA VAL A 566 -6.54 -26.15 -2.99
C VAL A 566 -7.71 -26.47 -2.07
N PRO A 567 -8.43 -27.59 -2.29
CA PRO A 567 -9.56 -27.97 -1.47
C PRO A 567 -9.21 -28.07 0.03
N ALA A 568 -10.18 -27.72 0.87
CA ALA A 568 -10.05 -27.90 2.32
C ALA A 568 -10.12 -29.40 2.71
N GLY A 569 -9.65 -29.73 3.91
CA GLY A 569 -9.66 -31.10 4.43
C GLY A 569 -8.41 -31.91 4.06
N THR A 570 -8.48 -33.22 4.24
CA THR A 570 -7.37 -34.13 3.95
C THR A 570 -7.30 -34.41 2.46
N LEU A 571 -6.17 -34.11 1.85
CA LEU A 571 -5.92 -34.39 0.43
C LEU A 571 -5.51 -35.85 0.21
N SER A 572 -5.90 -36.39 -0.94
CA SER A 572 -5.58 -37.75 -1.36
C SER A 572 -5.51 -37.83 -2.91
N ALA A 573 -5.29 -39.00 -3.46
CA ALA A 573 -5.34 -39.21 -4.90
C ALA A 573 -6.66 -38.72 -5.53
N ALA A 574 -7.77 -38.76 -4.82
CA ALA A 574 -9.05 -38.24 -5.29
C ALA A 574 -9.06 -36.72 -5.44
N SER A 575 -8.13 -36.00 -4.78
CA SER A 575 -8.01 -34.54 -4.90
C SER A 575 -7.31 -34.07 -6.18
N LEU A 576 -6.64 -34.99 -6.89
CA LEU A 576 -5.88 -34.67 -8.13
C LEU A 576 -6.78 -34.01 -9.18
N GLY A 577 -7.95 -34.61 -9.47
CA GLY A 577 -8.87 -34.10 -10.49
C GLY A 577 -9.35 -32.67 -10.18
N PRO A 578 -9.92 -32.38 -9.01
CA PRO A 578 -10.31 -31.03 -8.61
C PRO A 578 -9.17 -30.02 -8.66
N ILE A 579 -7.96 -30.35 -8.18
CA ILE A 579 -6.80 -29.44 -8.19
C ILE A 579 -6.37 -29.15 -9.64
N THR A 580 -6.31 -30.18 -10.51
CA THR A 580 -6.00 -30.02 -11.93
C THR A 580 -7.01 -29.10 -12.62
N ALA A 581 -8.31 -29.27 -12.37
CA ALA A 581 -9.35 -28.41 -12.94
C ALA A 581 -9.24 -26.95 -12.49
N ASN A 582 -8.93 -26.72 -11.21
CA ASN A 582 -8.67 -25.38 -10.68
C ASN A 582 -7.45 -24.76 -11.35
N PHE A 583 -6.35 -25.51 -11.50
CA PHE A 583 -5.14 -25.05 -12.18
C PHE A 583 -5.42 -24.69 -13.65
N GLU A 584 -6.07 -25.57 -14.41
CA GLU A 584 -6.37 -25.29 -15.82
C GLU A 584 -7.29 -24.07 -15.99
N THR A 585 -8.23 -23.87 -15.07
CA THR A 585 -9.10 -22.69 -15.06
C THR A 585 -8.30 -21.42 -14.83
N ALA A 586 -7.44 -21.40 -13.81
CA ALA A 586 -6.58 -20.26 -13.49
C ALA A 586 -5.56 -20.00 -14.63
N TYR A 587 -4.95 -21.05 -15.15
CA TYR A 587 -3.98 -20.95 -16.25
C TYR A 587 -4.62 -20.42 -17.53
N ARG A 588 -5.81 -20.92 -17.91
CA ARG A 588 -6.55 -20.48 -19.10
C ARG A 588 -6.99 -19.03 -19.01
N ALA A 589 -7.27 -18.54 -17.80
CA ALA A 589 -7.61 -17.14 -17.58
C ALA A 589 -6.43 -16.19 -17.88
N LEU A 590 -5.17 -16.65 -17.69
CA LEU A 590 -3.95 -15.87 -17.94
C LEU A 590 -3.40 -16.06 -19.37
N TYR A 591 -3.40 -17.31 -19.87
CA TYR A 591 -2.66 -17.66 -21.09
C TYR A 591 -3.57 -18.11 -22.25
N SER A 592 -4.89 -18.11 -22.07
CA SER A 592 -5.92 -18.46 -23.05
C SER A 592 -5.90 -19.93 -23.55
N ARG A 593 -4.80 -20.65 -23.39
CA ARG A 593 -4.61 -22.04 -23.83
C ARG A 593 -3.90 -22.86 -22.76
N THR A 594 -4.21 -24.15 -22.69
CA THR A 594 -3.54 -25.13 -21.84
C THR A 594 -2.72 -26.10 -22.69
N PRO A 595 -1.43 -26.35 -22.38
CA PRO A 595 -0.63 -27.39 -23.03
C PRO A 595 -1.24 -28.79 -22.78
N MET A 596 -1.33 -29.62 -23.82
CA MET A 596 -1.84 -31.00 -23.68
C MET A 596 -0.68 -31.95 -23.32
N GLY A 597 -0.93 -32.85 -22.38
CA GLY A 597 0.03 -33.92 -22.02
C GLY A 597 1.28 -33.47 -21.26
N VAL A 598 1.36 -32.22 -20.80
CA VAL A 598 2.46 -31.75 -19.97
C VAL A 598 2.08 -31.90 -18.50
N PRO A 599 2.90 -32.55 -17.66
CA PRO A 599 2.63 -32.69 -16.24
C PRO A 599 2.57 -31.34 -15.52
N ILE A 600 1.75 -31.26 -14.48
CA ILE A 600 1.65 -30.10 -13.60
C ILE A 600 2.54 -30.36 -12.37
N GLU A 601 3.29 -29.35 -11.94
CA GLU A 601 4.04 -29.38 -10.69
C GLU A 601 3.61 -28.23 -9.76
N ALA A 602 3.48 -28.56 -8.48
CA ALA A 602 3.31 -27.59 -7.41
C ALA A 602 4.66 -27.27 -6.80
N LEU A 603 4.92 -26.00 -6.50
CA LEU A 603 6.17 -25.53 -5.93
C LEU A 603 5.99 -25.07 -4.48
N ASN A 604 5.07 -24.13 -4.26
CA ASN A 604 4.81 -23.53 -2.96
C ASN A 604 3.38 -23.85 -2.52
N PHE A 605 3.23 -24.24 -1.27
CA PHE A 605 1.93 -24.42 -0.62
C PHE A 605 1.73 -23.29 0.38
N ARG A 606 0.53 -22.70 0.37
CA ARG A 606 0.22 -21.52 1.15
C ARG A 606 -1.06 -21.67 1.93
N VAL A 607 -1.07 -21.12 3.14
CA VAL A 607 -2.24 -21.05 4.01
C VAL A 607 -2.44 -19.62 4.44
N VAL A 608 -3.63 -19.08 4.22
CA VAL A 608 -4.07 -17.83 4.82
C VAL A 608 -5.04 -18.17 5.96
N VAL A 609 -4.69 -17.74 7.17
CA VAL A 609 -5.51 -17.92 8.35
C VAL A 609 -6.05 -16.55 8.75
N SER A 610 -7.37 -16.41 8.84
CA SER A 610 -8.02 -15.12 9.09
C SER A 610 -9.04 -15.21 10.22
N GLY A 611 -9.10 -14.17 11.04
CA GLY A 611 -10.21 -13.89 11.93
C GLY A 611 -11.41 -13.30 11.17
N PRO A 612 -12.50 -12.96 11.88
CA PRO A 612 -13.66 -12.34 11.27
C PRO A 612 -13.31 -10.97 10.69
N VAL A 613 -13.93 -10.64 9.56
CA VAL A 613 -13.84 -9.29 8.99
C VAL A 613 -14.63 -8.34 9.90
N PRO A 614 -14.03 -7.26 10.40
CA PRO A 614 -14.74 -6.31 11.23
C PRO A 614 -15.94 -5.68 10.49
N GLU A 615 -17.08 -5.61 11.14
CA GLU A 615 -18.22 -4.85 10.63
C GLU A 615 -17.99 -3.36 10.87
N ILE A 616 -17.85 -2.61 9.81
CA ILE A 616 -17.77 -1.14 9.81
C ILE A 616 -18.57 -0.66 8.62
N SER A 617 -19.50 0.24 8.85
CA SER A 617 -20.15 0.95 7.77
C SER A 617 -19.21 2.03 7.27
N VAL A 618 -18.78 1.94 6.02
CA VAL A 618 -18.04 3.02 5.30
C VAL A 618 -19.02 4.10 4.83
N SER A 619 -20.32 3.88 5.01
CA SER A 619 -21.35 4.89 4.79
C SER A 619 -21.20 6.00 5.82
N GLY A 620 -21.39 7.23 5.38
CA GLY A 620 -21.43 8.39 6.27
C GLY A 620 -22.37 8.19 7.46
N PRO A 621 -22.36 9.10 8.43
CA PRO A 621 -23.19 8.97 9.62
C PRO A 621 -24.60 8.60 9.18
N LYS A 622 -25.15 7.51 9.76
CA LYS A 622 -26.55 7.20 9.60
C LYS A 622 -27.29 8.42 10.13
N GLY A 623 -27.68 9.30 9.21
CA GLY A 623 -28.58 10.39 9.57
C GLY A 623 -29.82 9.76 10.19
N ASP A 624 -30.30 10.39 11.27
CA ASP A 624 -31.68 10.18 11.68
C ASP A 624 -32.55 10.17 10.42
N ALA A 625 -33.62 9.37 10.43
CA ALA A 625 -34.55 9.21 9.31
C ALA A 625 -34.78 10.53 8.57
N PRO A 626 -34.87 10.55 7.24
CA PRO A 626 -34.81 11.77 6.42
C PRO A 626 -35.70 12.82 7.00
N GLY A 627 -35.11 13.82 7.66
CA GLY A 627 -35.77 15.06 8.03
C GLY A 627 -36.35 15.72 6.79
N PRO A 628 -37.15 16.75 6.92
CA PRO A 628 -37.74 17.45 5.77
C PRO A 628 -36.62 17.75 4.76
N ARG A 629 -36.85 17.41 3.47
CA ARG A 629 -35.88 17.60 2.39
C ARG A 629 -35.30 19.00 2.47
N VAL A 630 -34.04 19.11 2.90
CA VAL A 630 -33.32 20.38 2.89
C VAL A 630 -33.14 20.78 1.43
N SER A 631 -33.52 22.02 1.13
CA SER A 631 -33.35 22.56 -0.22
C SER A 631 -31.88 22.51 -0.62
N LEU A 632 -31.59 21.89 -1.77
CA LEU A 632 -30.23 21.85 -2.34
C LEU A 632 -29.83 23.28 -2.73
N ALA A 633 -28.96 23.89 -1.95
CA ALA A 633 -28.42 25.21 -2.24
C ALA A 633 -26.89 25.18 -2.11
N PRO A 634 -26.13 25.81 -3.01
CA PRO A 634 -24.70 25.99 -2.84
C PRO A 634 -24.45 26.91 -1.62
N LYS A 635 -23.40 26.63 -0.85
CA LYS A 635 -22.98 27.46 0.27
C LYS A 635 -22.36 28.80 -0.20
N SER A 636 -21.79 28.81 -1.40
CA SER A 636 -21.14 29.96 -2.02
C SER A 636 -20.94 29.74 -3.53
N THR A 637 -20.35 30.73 -4.19
CA THR A 637 -19.88 30.65 -5.58
C THR A 637 -18.43 31.06 -5.63
N ARG A 638 -17.61 30.41 -6.47
CA ARG A 638 -16.19 30.70 -6.64
C ARG A 638 -15.82 30.73 -8.11
N GLN A 639 -14.90 31.62 -8.48
CA GLN A 639 -14.29 31.62 -9.80
C GLN A 639 -13.35 30.43 -9.93
N ALA A 640 -13.67 29.45 -10.78
CA ALA A 640 -12.83 28.31 -11.08
C ALA A 640 -12.59 28.18 -12.58
N TYR A 641 -11.37 27.81 -12.94
CA TYR A 641 -10.96 27.69 -14.34
C TYR A 641 -11.33 26.33 -14.94
N PHE A 642 -11.99 26.37 -16.09
CA PHE A 642 -12.26 25.17 -16.87
C PHE A 642 -11.89 25.41 -18.35
N PRO A 643 -11.05 24.55 -18.97
CA PRO A 643 -10.65 24.72 -20.35
C PRO A 643 -11.81 24.59 -21.33
N GLU A 644 -12.84 23.81 -21.00
CA GLU A 644 -14.07 23.66 -21.78
C GLU A 644 -14.83 25.00 -21.87
N ALA A 645 -14.78 25.81 -20.83
CA ALA A 645 -15.36 27.16 -20.79
C ALA A 645 -14.37 28.23 -21.29
N ARG A 646 -13.12 27.85 -21.59
CA ARG A 646 -12.02 28.75 -22.00
C ARG A 646 -11.74 29.90 -21.02
N GLY A 647 -11.99 29.68 -19.72
CA GLY A 647 -11.78 30.72 -18.71
C GLY A 647 -12.27 30.35 -17.33
N TYR A 648 -12.25 31.35 -16.45
CA TYR A 648 -12.85 31.26 -15.15
C TYR A 648 -14.36 31.45 -15.27
N VAL A 649 -15.11 30.60 -14.56
CA VAL A 649 -16.56 30.67 -14.49
C VAL A 649 -17.06 30.65 -13.05
N ASP A 650 -18.19 31.29 -12.81
CA ASP A 650 -18.89 31.21 -11.53
C ASP A 650 -19.31 29.75 -11.26
N THR A 651 -18.65 29.13 -10.29
CA THR A 651 -18.85 27.73 -9.98
C THR A 651 -19.50 27.59 -8.61
N PRO A 652 -20.67 26.95 -8.52
CA PRO A 652 -21.33 26.71 -7.24
C PRO A 652 -20.46 25.79 -6.34
N VAL A 653 -20.36 26.16 -5.07
CA VAL A 653 -19.65 25.43 -4.04
C VAL A 653 -20.64 24.83 -3.06
N TYR A 654 -20.64 23.53 -2.91
CA TYR A 654 -21.51 22.79 -2.01
C TYR A 654 -20.75 22.32 -0.76
N ASP A 655 -21.43 22.38 0.40
CA ASP A 655 -20.95 21.73 1.60
C ASP A 655 -21.29 20.24 1.55
N ARG A 656 -20.26 19.39 1.63
CA ARG A 656 -20.40 17.94 1.60
C ARG A 656 -21.34 17.40 2.67
N TYR A 657 -21.31 18.03 3.85
CA TYR A 657 -22.09 17.61 5.01
C TYR A 657 -23.58 17.99 4.91
N GLY A 658 -23.94 18.93 4.02
CA GLY A 658 -25.31 19.30 3.72
C GLY A 658 -25.96 18.47 2.61
N LEU A 659 -25.18 17.62 1.92
CA LEU A 659 -25.71 16.80 0.82
C LEU A 659 -26.42 15.54 1.37
N GLN A 660 -27.58 15.25 0.79
CA GLN A 660 -28.45 14.13 1.19
C GLN A 660 -28.67 13.16 0.02
N PRO A 661 -29.01 11.89 0.31
CA PRO A 661 -29.41 10.93 -0.70
C PRO A 661 -30.50 11.49 -1.64
N GLY A 662 -30.32 11.26 -2.94
CA GLY A 662 -31.23 11.74 -3.98
C GLY A 662 -30.95 13.16 -4.47
N HIS A 663 -30.07 13.94 -3.84
CA HIS A 663 -29.64 15.23 -4.41
C HIS A 663 -28.91 15.00 -5.73
N SER A 664 -29.19 15.85 -6.72
CA SER A 664 -28.54 15.85 -8.03
C SER A 664 -28.38 17.25 -8.57
N PHE A 665 -27.23 17.54 -9.18
CA PHE A 665 -26.94 18.86 -9.77
C PHE A 665 -25.95 18.71 -10.93
N PRO A 666 -25.94 19.68 -11.88
CA PRO A 666 -24.96 19.66 -12.96
C PRO A 666 -23.61 20.20 -12.51
N GLY A 667 -22.54 19.80 -13.22
CA GLY A 667 -21.27 20.50 -13.22
C GLY A 667 -21.26 21.69 -14.22
N PRO A 668 -20.33 22.67 -14.06
CA PRO A 668 -19.26 22.64 -13.09
C PRO A 668 -19.75 22.87 -11.65
N ALA A 669 -19.13 22.16 -10.69
CA ALA A 669 -19.42 22.29 -9.27
C ALA A 669 -18.20 21.91 -8.43
N ILE A 670 -18.05 22.54 -7.27
CA ILE A 670 -17.06 22.21 -6.27
C ILE A 670 -17.79 21.71 -5.02
N ILE A 671 -17.36 20.59 -4.47
CA ILE A 671 -17.93 20.01 -3.26
C ILE A 671 -16.81 19.93 -2.22
N GLU A 672 -16.97 20.69 -1.14
CA GLU A 672 -15.95 20.81 -0.09
C GLU A 672 -16.28 19.93 1.10
N GLU A 673 -15.28 19.16 1.47
CA GLU A 673 -15.19 18.34 2.68
C GLU A 673 -13.96 18.80 3.49
N ARG A 674 -13.93 18.58 4.79
CA ARG A 674 -12.82 19.07 5.65
C ARG A 674 -11.47 18.52 5.21
N GLU A 675 -11.44 17.29 4.74
CA GLU A 675 -10.24 16.52 4.43
C GLU A 675 -9.92 16.47 2.93
N SER A 676 -10.87 16.91 2.06
CA SER A 676 -10.71 16.86 0.60
C SER A 676 -11.66 17.84 -0.09
N THR A 677 -11.41 18.07 -1.38
CA THR A 677 -12.30 18.84 -2.26
C THR A 677 -12.57 18.03 -3.52
N THR A 678 -13.84 17.90 -3.92
CA THR A 678 -14.20 17.25 -5.19
C THR A 678 -14.53 18.32 -6.23
N VAL A 679 -13.95 18.16 -7.43
CA VAL A 679 -14.24 19.03 -8.57
C VAL A 679 -14.98 18.24 -9.64
N ALA A 680 -16.23 18.62 -9.89
CA ALA A 680 -17.01 18.15 -11.03
C ALA A 680 -16.86 19.16 -12.17
N GLY A 681 -16.36 18.73 -13.32
CA GLY A 681 -16.17 19.64 -14.48
C GLY A 681 -17.45 19.93 -15.26
N PRO A 682 -17.38 20.82 -16.25
CA PRO A 682 -18.49 21.08 -17.17
C PRO A 682 -18.95 19.77 -17.85
N GLY A 683 -20.28 19.64 -17.98
CA GLY A 683 -20.88 18.45 -18.56
C GLY A 683 -20.96 17.23 -17.62
N ALA A 684 -20.55 17.35 -16.37
CA ALA A 684 -20.79 16.35 -15.36
C ALA A 684 -22.23 16.41 -14.86
N ARG A 685 -22.80 15.24 -14.53
CA ARG A 685 -23.99 15.12 -13.70
C ARG A 685 -23.59 14.48 -12.39
N VAL A 686 -23.80 15.22 -11.29
CA VAL A 686 -23.50 14.75 -9.93
C VAL A 686 -24.79 14.24 -9.29
N ARG A 687 -24.76 13.10 -8.64
CA ARG A 687 -25.84 12.60 -7.78
C ARG A 687 -25.27 12.01 -6.49
N ILE A 688 -26.09 12.00 -5.46
CA ILE A 688 -25.75 11.43 -4.14
C ILE A 688 -26.58 10.16 -3.95
N ASP A 689 -25.92 9.05 -3.66
CA ASP A 689 -26.59 7.78 -3.36
C ASP A 689 -26.98 7.65 -1.88
N ASP A 690 -27.63 6.54 -1.52
CA ASP A 690 -28.10 6.26 -0.15
C ASP A 690 -26.96 6.10 0.87
N ARG A 691 -25.72 5.98 0.38
CA ARG A 691 -24.49 5.87 1.20
C ARG A 691 -23.70 7.17 1.25
N LEU A 692 -24.30 8.24 0.76
CA LEU A 692 -23.64 9.53 0.60
C LEU A 692 -22.45 9.51 -0.36
N THR A 693 -22.36 8.55 -1.30
CA THR A 693 -21.31 8.55 -2.33
C THR A 693 -21.67 9.60 -3.38
N LEU A 694 -20.71 10.44 -3.75
CA LEU A 694 -20.83 11.31 -4.92
C LEU A 694 -20.59 10.45 -6.17
N ILE A 695 -21.54 10.44 -7.07
CA ILE A 695 -21.46 9.76 -8.36
C ILE A 695 -21.46 10.82 -9.44
N MET A 696 -20.34 10.90 -10.18
CA MET A 696 -20.19 11.83 -11.31
C MET A 696 -20.22 11.02 -12.61
N GLU A 697 -21.13 11.36 -13.47
CA GLU A 697 -21.34 10.74 -14.79
C GLU A 697 -21.22 11.79 -15.89
N PRO A 698 -20.72 11.44 -17.10
CA PRO A 698 -20.83 12.33 -18.25
C PRO A 698 -22.29 12.65 -18.55
N GLY A 699 -22.64 13.94 -18.67
CA GLY A 699 -23.96 14.38 -19.09
C GLY A 699 -24.25 14.02 -20.56
N GLU A 700 -25.52 14.02 -20.96
CA GLU A 700 -25.97 13.65 -22.32
C GLU A 700 -25.33 14.48 -23.44
N ALA A 701 -24.89 15.71 -23.14
CA ALA A 701 -24.23 16.59 -24.11
C ALA A 701 -22.74 16.29 -24.35
N ALA A 702 -22.14 15.33 -23.61
CA ALA A 702 -20.71 15.00 -23.66
C ALA A 702 -20.43 13.59 -24.27
N ARG A 703 -21.47 12.92 -24.78
CA ARG A 703 -21.35 11.61 -25.46
C ARG A 703 -21.06 11.75 -26.94
#